data_46223d2f55deb8344376c2d61ed9709f
#
_entry.id   46223d2f55deb8344376c2d61ed9709f
#
_cell.length_a   1.000
_cell.length_b   1.000
_cell.length_c   1.000
_cell.angle_alpha   90.00
_cell.angle_beta   90.00
_cell.angle_gamma   90.00
#
_symmetry.space_group_name_H-M   'P 1'
#
loop_
_entity.id
_entity.type
_entity.pdbx_description
1 polymer ?
#
loop_
_entity_poly.entity_id
_entity_poly.type
_entity_poly.pdbx_seq_one_letter_code
_entity_poly.pdbx_strand_id
1 'polypeptide(L)'
;MSDTKGKCPVMHGAGSNAGAGGTTNRDWWPNHLKLNILHQNSSLSDPMAADFDYAAEFKKLDYDALKADLTALMTDSQDWWPADYGHYGPLFIRMAWHSAGTYRTADGRGGARSGTQRFAPLSSWPDNGNLDKARRLLWPIKQKYGIKISWADLMILAGNVGLESMGFKTSGFAGGRADVWEPEEDIYWGIETEWLGDKRYQGDRELETPLAAVQMGLIYVNPEGPNGNPDPVASGRDIRDTFARMAMNDEETVALIAGGHTFGKAHGAGDPDLVGVEPEGGPIEQMGLGWKNDLGTGKGVHTTTSGVEGAWTATPIAWDNSYFDTLFGYEWKLVKSPAGAQQWSAIGGEGSVPDAHDPERRHAPMMTTADMALRMDPIYEKISRRFHENPDELADAFARAWFKLTHRDMGPRTRYIGSEAPSEDYIWQDPIAAPTGSLPTDADIAGLKTTILASGLSISELVSTAWASASTFRGSDLRGGANGARIRLAPQKGWDINKPAQLAKVLAKLEAIQKDFNDSQSGDTSISIADIIVLAGCAGVEQAAKNAGVVINVPFTAGRGDATQEQTDIESVAMLEPQADGFRNYLQTKFTSSAEELLVDRAQLLTLTAPEMTVLVGGMRMLGTNADGSDLGVLTDKTDTLCNDFFINILDMGTDWKSQADDADLYTGTIRATGTQKWTGTRADLVFGSNSLLRAIAEVYGASDANELFVSDFVNAWTKVMELDRFDLA
;
A
#
# COMPACT_ATOMS: atom_id res chain seq x y z
N MET A 1 8.03 49.70 -14.36
CA MET A 1 8.94 49.37 -13.23
C MET A 1 8.03 48.99 -12.08
N SER A 2 7.73 47.72 -11.90
CA SER A 2 6.97 47.21 -10.74
C SER A 2 7.96 46.74 -9.70
N ASP A 3 7.89 47.40 -8.55
CA ASP A 3 8.64 47.05 -7.34
C ASP A 3 8.26 45.66 -6.85
N THR A 4 9.02 44.65 -7.23
CA THR A 4 9.01 43.36 -6.55
C THR A 4 9.94 43.43 -5.35
N LYS A 5 9.47 44.04 -4.27
CA LYS A 5 10.08 43.83 -2.95
C LYS A 5 9.87 42.38 -2.59
N GLY A 6 10.94 41.58 -2.58
CA GLY A 6 10.95 40.23 -2.10
C GLY A 6 10.38 40.18 -0.68
N LYS A 7 9.22 39.57 -0.54
CA LYS A 7 8.59 39.34 0.76
C LYS A 7 9.34 38.19 1.41
N CYS A 8 9.94 38.45 2.61
CA CYS A 8 10.54 37.39 3.40
C CYS A 8 9.49 36.31 3.71
N PRO A 9 9.75 35.03 3.37
CA PRO A 9 8.78 33.94 3.60
C PRO A 9 8.29 33.82 5.04
N VAL A 10 9.11 34.26 6.01
CA VAL A 10 8.77 34.24 7.43
C VAL A 10 7.61 35.18 7.81
N MET A 11 7.26 36.14 6.94
CA MET A 11 6.23 37.17 7.24
C MET A 11 4.81 36.79 6.79
N HIS A 12 4.60 35.61 6.24
CA HIS A 12 3.30 35.17 5.73
C HIS A 12 2.82 33.85 6.33
N GLY A 13 3.08 33.63 7.63
CA GLY A 13 2.40 32.60 8.39
C GLY A 13 0.93 32.96 8.55
N ALA A 14 0.08 32.47 7.65
CA ALA A 14 -1.34 32.53 7.83
C ALA A 14 -1.77 31.37 8.73
N GLY A 15 -2.61 31.67 9.69
CA GLY A 15 -3.40 30.67 10.42
C GLY A 15 -2.63 30.01 11.56
N SER A 16 -2.94 30.46 12.75
CA SER A 16 -2.56 29.82 14.00
C SER A 16 -3.30 28.50 14.15
N ASN A 17 -2.75 27.42 13.64
CA ASN A 17 -3.08 26.13 14.20
C ASN A 17 -2.28 25.93 15.48
N ALA A 18 -2.87 25.36 16.50
CA ALA A 18 -2.37 25.27 17.86
C ALA A 18 -1.04 24.53 18.05
N GLY A 19 -0.31 24.25 16.99
CA GLY A 19 0.96 23.56 17.06
C GLY A 19 2.04 24.05 16.11
N ALA A 20 1.79 24.97 15.19
CA ALA A 20 2.72 25.19 14.12
C ALA A 20 2.96 26.68 13.83
N GLY A 21 3.75 27.34 14.64
CA GLY A 21 4.23 28.69 14.38
C GLY A 21 5.51 28.79 13.58
N GLY A 22 6.12 27.67 13.12
CA GLY A 22 7.42 27.66 12.48
C GLY A 22 7.41 27.22 11.02
N THR A 23 8.38 27.65 10.25
CA THR A 23 8.70 27.11 8.92
C THR A 23 9.64 25.95 9.03
N THR A 24 9.45 24.94 8.17
CA THR A 24 10.33 23.78 8.02
C THR A 24 11.28 23.98 6.85
N ASN A 25 12.30 23.14 6.72
CA ASN A 25 13.15 23.12 5.54
C ASN A 25 12.35 22.93 4.25
N ARG A 26 11.25 22.17 4.28
CA ARG A 26 10.36 21.95 3.16
C ARG A 26 9.65 23.22 2.68
N ASP A 27 9.32 24.14 3.59
CA ASP A 27 8.72 25.44 3.22
C ASP A 27 9.70 26.32 2.44
N TRP A 28 11.00 26.17 2.74
CA TRP A 28 12.07 26.88 2.04
C TRP A 28 12.47 26.22 0.72
N TRP A 29 12.46 24.87 0.68
CA TRP A 29 12.81 24.03 -0.48
C TRP A 29 11.71 23.00 -0.74
N PRO A 30 10.58 23.41 -1.33
CA PRO A 30 9.42 22.51 -1.52
C PRO A 30 9.72 21.33 -2.42
N ASN A 31 10.69 21.45 -3.34
CA ASN A 31 11.11 20.40 -4.26
C ASN A 31 12.29 19.57 -3.73
N HIS A 32 12.55 19.62 -2.43
CA HIS A 32 13.60 18.81 -1.82
C HIS A 32 13.22 17.33 -1.81
N LEU A 33 14.18 16.45 -2.18
CA LEU A 33 13.96 15.00 -2.22
C LEU A 33 13.49 14.48 -0.85
N LYS A 34 12.39 13.71 -0.84
CA LYS A 34 11.73 13.22 0.37
C LYS A 34 12.43 12.01 0.99
N LEU A 35 13.67 12.16 1.44
CA LEU A 35 14.43 11.07 2.07
C LEU A 35 13.90 10.67 3.45
N ASN A 36 13.08 11.50 4.08
CA ASN A 36 12.44 11.19 5.36
C ASN A 36 11.55 9.95 5.31
N ILE A 37 10.97 9.62 4.16
CA ILE A 37 10.15 8.39 4.02
C ILE A 37 10.96 7.09 4.22
N LEU A 38 12.29 7.16 4.08
CA LEU A 38 13.19 6.02 4.35
C LEU A 38 13.45 5.81 5.85
N HIS A 39 12.92 6.69 6.70
CA HIS A 39 13.04 6.62 8.17
C HIS A 39 11.71 6.36 8.86
N GLN A 40 10.64 6.11 8.09
CA GLN A 40 9.33 5.79 8.66
C GLN A 40 9.39 4.51 9.51
N ASN A 41 8.60 4.51 10.58
CA ASN A 41 8.52 3.41 11.52
C ASN A 41 9.88 3.03 12.15
N SER A 42 10.72 4.04 12.39
CA SER A 42 11.97 3.88 13.10
C SER A 42 11.74 3.32 14.51
N SER A 43 12.60 2.41 14.97
CA SER A 43 12.58 1.92 16.36
C SER A 43 12.74 3.03 17.40
N LEU A 44 13.21 4.21 17.01
CA LEU A 44 13.31 5.38 17.88
C LEU A 44 11.95 6.04 18.14
N SER A 45 10.98 5.88 17.25
CA SER A 45 9.61 6.39 17.39
C SER A 45 8.62 5.34 17.89
N ASP A 46 9.03 4.07 17.98
CA ASP A 46 8.21 2.98 18.49
C ASP A 46 8.18 3.00 20.02
N PRO A 47 7.01 3.17 20.68
CA PRO A 47 6.89 3.16 22.14
C PRO A 47 6.92 1.75 22.73
N MET A 48 6.92 0.70 21.90
CA MET A 48 6.95 -0.68 22.37
C MET A 48 8.39 -1.12 22.69
N ALA A 49 8.51 -2.16 23.52
CA ALA A 49 9.82 -2.74 23.81
C ALA A 49 10.43 -3.37 22.53
N ALA A 50 11.76 -3.38 22.45
CA ALA A 50 12.47 -3.87 21.27
C ALA A 50 12.21 -5.36 20.96
N ASP A 51 11.79 -6.13 21.96
CA ASP A 51 11.42 -7.55 21.86
C ASP A 51 9.90 -7.76 21.82
N PHE A 52 9.12 -6.71 21.58
CA PHE A 52 7.66 -6.82 21.47
C PHE A 52 7.26 -7.60 20.22
N ASP A 53 6.55 -8.70 20.44
CA ASP A 53 5.96 -9.53 19.39
C ASP A 53 4.42 -9.47 19.49
N TYR A 54 3.80 -8.74 18.56
CA TYR A 54 2.35 -8.59 18.53
C TYR A 54 1.63 -9.93 18.32
N ALA A 55 2.17 -10.82 17.50
CA ALA A 55 1.55 -12.12 17.26
C ALA A 55 1.55 -12.99 18.55
N ALA A 56 2.62 -12.90 19.34
CA ALA A 56 2.67 -13.56 20.64
C ALA A 56 1.71 -12.93 21.66
N GLU A 57 1.54 -11.62 21.64
CA GLU A 57 0.57 -10.94 22.52
C GLU A 57 -0.88 -11.24 22.12
N PHE A 58 -1.20 -11.24 20.81
CA PHE A 58 -2.53 -11.59 20.32
C PHE A 58 -2.95 -13.01 20.73
N LYS A 59 -2.03 -13.98 20.74
CA LYS A 59 -2.31 -15.35 21.20
C LYS A 59 -2.73 -15.44 22.68
N LYS A 60 -2.47 -14.40 23.48
CA LYS A 60 -2.89 -14.31 24.90
C LYS A 60 -4.27 -13.63 25.05
N LEU A 61 -4.88 -13.20 23.95
CA LEU A 61 -6.17 -12.53 23.94
C LEU A 61 -7.30 -13.53 24.22
N ASP A 62 -8.20 -13.17 25.12
CA ASP A 62 -9.51 -13.83 25.24
C ASP A 62 -10.41 -13.28 24.12
N TYR A 63 -10.35 -13.93 22.97
CA TYR A 63 -11.01 -13.50 21.74
C TYR A 63 -12.54 -13.52 21.87
N ASP A 64 -13.10 -14.54 22.53
CA ASP A 64 -14.54 -14.67 22.72
C ASP A 64 -15.08 -13.56 23.65
N ALA A 65 -14.33 -13.24 24.71
CA ALA A 65 -14.68 -12.13 25.59
C ALA A 65 -14.60 -10.77 24.85
N LEU A 66 -13.60 -10.58 24.00
CA LEU A 66 -13.50 -9.36 23.16
C LEU A 66 -14.70 -9.23 22.21
N LYS A 67 -15.09 -10.29 21.53
CA LYS A 67 -16.28 -10.29 20.65
C LYS A 67 -17.56 -10.02 21.43
N ALA A 68 -17.69 -10.59 22.61
CA ALA A 68 -18.85 -10.32 23.48
C ALA A 68 -18.93 -8.85 23.91
N ASP A 69 -17.79 -8.24 24.29
CA ASP A 69 -17.74 -6.81 24.64
C ASP A 69 -18.07 -5.90 23.42
N LEU A 70 -17.54 -6.24 22.25
CA LEU A 70 -17.86 -5.53 21.01
C LEU A 70 -19.34 -5.65 20.65
N THR A 71 -19.92 -6.85 20.79
CA THR A 71 -21.35 -7.07 20.54
C THR A 71 -22.22 -6.25 21.51
N ALA A 72 -21.84 -6.18 22.78
CA ALA A 72 -22.53 -5.36 23.77
C ALA A 72 -22.45 -3.86 23.42
N LEU A 73 -21.30 -3.38 22.96
CA LEU A 73 -21.11 -1.99 22.53
C LEU A 73 -22.03 -1.61 21.36
N MET A 74 -22.37 -2.54 20.46
CA MET A 74 -23.19 -2.23 19.28
C MET A 74 -24.52 -1.55 19.65
N THR A 75 -25.11 -1.89 20.79
CA THR A 75 -26.41 -1.36 21.24
C THR A 75 -26.31 -0.47 22.48
N ASP A 76 -25.10 -0.22 22.99
CA ASP A 76 -24.89 0.69 24.15
C ASP A 76 -24.72 2.15 23.68
N SER A 77 -25.85 2.76 23.28
CA SER A 77 -25.87 4.11 22.72
C SER A 77 -25.45 5.16 23.75
N GLN A 78 -24.42 5.94 23.40
CA GLN A 78 -23.86 6.97 24.28
C GLN A 78 -24.47 8.35 24.02
N ASP A 79 -24.82 9.08 25.08
CA ASP A 79 -25.43 10.43 24.99
C ASP A 79 -24.53 11.43 24.25
N TRP A 80 -23.20 11.26 24.34
CA TRP A 80 -22.27 12.17 23.67
C TRP A 80 -22.18 11.91 22.16
N TRP A 81 -22.55 10.70 21.67
CA TRP A 81 -22.65 10.33 20.26
C TRP A 81 -23.72 9.24 20.10
N PRO A 82 -25.01 9.59 19.96
CA PRO A 82 -26.11 8.61 19.89
C PRO A 82 -26.02 7.72 18.65
N ALA A 83 -26.30 6.43 18.83
CA ALA A 83 -26.33 5.46 17.74
C ALA A 83 -27.56 5.65 16.85
N ASP A 84 -27.38 5.69 15.54
CA ASP A 84 -28.48 5.67 14.58
C ASP A 84 -29.26 4.36 14.71
N TYR A 85 -30.58 4.44 14.73
CA TYR A 85 -31.46 3.27 14.95
C TYR A 85 -31.13 2.48 16.21
N GLY A 86 -30.41 3.06 17.17
CA GLY A 86 -29.96 2.42 18.40
C GLY A 86 -28.82 1.39 18.20
N HIS A 87 -28.10 1.41 17.07
CA HIS A 87 -27.07 0.42 16.76
C HIS A 87 -25.83 1.04 16.09
N TYR A 88 -24.65 0.86 16.68
CA TYR A 88 -23.39 1.38 16.14
C TYR A 88 -22.79 0.56 14.98
N GLY A 89 -23.33 -0.61 14.69
CA GLY A 89 -22.81 -1.49 13.63
C GLY A 89 -22.51 -0.76 12.32
N PRO A 90 -23.45 0.01 11.75
CA PRO A 90 -23.20 0.75 10.50
C PRO A 90 -22.01 1.72 10.59
N LEU A 91 -21.84 2.40 11.73
CA LEU A 91 -20.70 3.30 11.96
C LEU A 91 -19.36 2.54 11.99
N PHE A 92 -19.33 1.36 12.62
CA PHE A 92 -18.11 0.54 12.68
C PHE A 92 -17.83 -0.17 11.35
N ILE A 93 -18.84 -0.57 10.59
CA ILE A 93 -18.67 -1.07 9.21
C ILE A 93 -18.02 0.02 8.35
N ARG A 94 -18.53 1.25 8.39
CA ARG A 94 -17.95 2.39 7.69
C ARG A 94 -16.51 2.66 8.13
N MET A 95 -16.20 2.60 9.42
CA MET A 95 -14.83 2.78 9.92
C MET A 95 -13.89 1.71 9.38
N ALA A 96 -14.28 0.44 9.41
CA ALA A 96 -13.48 -0.67 8.87
C ALA A 96 -13.28 -0.56 7.35
N TRP A 97 -14.35 -0.21 6.62
CA TRP A 97 -14.28 0.06 5.19
C TRP A 97 -13.29 1.19 4.88
N HIS A 98 -13.39 2.33 5.57
CA HIS A 98 -12.54 3.48 5.36
C HIS A 98 -11.10 3.28 5.85
N SER A 99 -10.85 2.32 6.73
CA SER A 99 -9.50 1.86 7.04
C SER A 99 -8.90 1.06 5.89
N ALA A 100 -9.68 0.14 5.31
CA ALA A 100 -9.23 -0.80 4.28
C ALA A 100 -9.30 -0.22 2.86
N GLY A 101 -10.24 0.69 2.58
CA GLY A 101 -10.51 1.24 1.26
C GLY A 101 -9.46 2.22 0.74
N THR A 102 -8.49 2.60 1.56
CA THR A 102 -7.35 3.42 1.15
C THR A 102 -6.26 2.62 0.41
N TYR A 103 -6.38 1.29 0.35
CA TYR A 103 -5.42 0.44 -0.36
C TYR A 103 -5.42 0.72 -1.87
N ARG A 104 -4.22 0.76 -2.46
CA ARG A 104 -4.01 0.89 -3.90
C ARG A 104 -3.09 -0.21 -4.43
N THR A 105 -3.50 -0.85 -5.53
CA THR A 105 -2.82 -2.03 -6.09
C THR A 105 -1.43 -1.74 -6.63
N ALA A 106 -1.22 -0.53 -7.15
CA ALA A 106 -0.01 -0.18 -7.90
C ALA A 106 1.26 -0.19 -7.04
N ASP A 107 1.16 0.21 -5.77
CA ASP A 107 2.29 0.24 -4.82
C ASP A 107 1.99 -0.42 -3.46
N GLY A 108 0.76 -0.94 -3.27
CA GLY A 108 0.35 -1.63 -2.05
C GLY A 108 0.18 -0.75 -0.82
N ARG A 109 0.30 0.58 -0.94
CA ARG A 109 0.12 1.51 0.18
C ARG A 109 -1.36 1.71 0.51
N GLY A 110 -1.61 2.36 1.63
CA GLY A 110 -2.93 2.43 2.23
C GLY A 110 -3.33 1.12 2.89
N GLY A 111 -4.64 0.91 3.06
CA GLY A 111 -5.19 -0.29 3.66
C GLY A 111 -5.25 -0.28 5.18
N ALA A 112 -5.66 -1.41 5.74
CA ALA A 112 -5.97 -1.54 7.16
C ALA A 112 -4.79 -2.04 8.02
N ARG A 113 -3.71 -2.52 7.39
CA ARG A 113 -2.65 -3.31 8.03
C ARG A 113 -1.97 -2.65 9.23
N SER A 114 -1.89 -1.34 9.25
CA SER A 114 -1.09 -0.59 10.24
C SER A 114 -1.90 0.40 11.09
N GLY A 115 -3.22 0.50 10.85
CA GLY A 115 -4.10 1.37 11.64
C GLY A 115 -3.87 2.86 11.41
N THR A 116 -3.40 3.26 10.24
CA THR A 116 -3.06 4.64 9.88
C THR A 116 -4.25 5.60 9.85
N GLN A 117 -5.49 5.12 9.84
CA GLN A 117 -6.69 5.97 10.00
C GLN A 117 -6.67 6.79 11.30
N ARG A 118 -5.83 6.45 12.27
CA ARG A 118 -5.65 7.21 13.52
C ARG A 118 -4.93 8.54 13.34
N PHE A 119 -4.20 8.71 12.24
CA PHE A 119 -3.27 9.82 12.00
C PHE A 119 -3.75 10.74 10.88
N ALA A 120 -3.39 12.02 10.96
CA ALA A 120 -3.47 12.90 9.80
C ALA A 120 -2.52 12.39 8.68
N PRO A 121 -2.87 12.59 7.40
CA PRO A 121 -4.06 13.28 6.94
C PRO A 121 -5.34 12.42 6.93
N LEU A 122 -5.24 11.09 7.04
CA LEU A 122 -6.39 10.18 6.91
C LEU A 122 -7.48 10.47 7.93
N SER A 123 -7.11 10.69 9.21
CA SER A 123 -8.06 11.05 10.27
C SER A 123 -8.83 12.33 9.98
N SER A 124 -8.31 13.18 9.10
CA SER A 124 -8.80 14.53 8.81
C SER A 124 -9.44 14.67 7.42
N TRP A 125 -9.43 13.61 6.61
CA TRP A 125 -10.13 13.65 5.32
C TRP A 125 -11.63 13.89 5.49
N PRO A 126 -12.26 14.74 4.66
CA PRO A 126 -13.70 14.99 4.73
C PRO A 126 -14.53 13.70 4.65
N ASP A 127 -14.09 12.74 3.84
CA ASP A 127 -14.73 11.43 3.68
C ASP A 127 -14.68 10.58 4.96
N ASN A 128 -13.78 10.86 5.88
CA ASN A 128 -13.67 10.25 7.20
C ASN A 128 -14.44 11.02 8.29
N GLY A 129 -15.32 11.95 7.91
CA GLY A 129 -16.12 12.74 8.85
C GLY A 129 -16.79 11.88 9.91
N ASN A 130 -16.60 12.27 11.18
CA ASN A 130 -17.13 11.61 12.38
C ASN A 130 -16.59 10.18 12.69
N LEU A 131 -15.59 9.65 11.97
CA LEU A 131 -14.94 8.38 12.33
C LEU A 131 -14.00 8.51 13.54
N ASP A 132 -13.59 9.70 13.90
CA ASP A 132 -12.95 10.00 15.19
C ASP A 132 -13.83 9.56 16.36
N LYS A 133 -15.17 9.75 16.28
CA LYS A 133 -16.13 9.26 17.28
C LYS A 133 -16.18 7.74 17.33
N ALA A 134 -16.14 7.06 16.17
CA ALA A 134 -16.10 5.60 16.13
C ALA A 134 -14.88 5.04 16.89
N ARG A 135 -13.70 5.60 16.64
CA ARG A 135 -12.48 5.22 17.37
C ARG A 135 -12.57 5.52 18.86
N ARG A 136 -13.19 6.63 19.23
CA ARG A 136 -13.35 7.00 20.64
C ARG A 136 -14.36 6.10 21.37
N LEU A 137 -15.39 5.62 20.70
CA LEU A 137 -16.33 4.61 21.22
C LEU A 137 -15.63 3.27 21.50
N LEU A 138 -14.61 2.91 20.72
CA LEU A 138 -13.82 1.69 20.94
C LEU A 138 -12.79 1.81 22.07
N TRP A 139 -12.48 3.03 22.55
CA TRP A 139 -11.41 3.23 23.52
C TRP A 139 -11.58 2.40 24.81
N PRO A 140 -12.77 2.27 25.44
CA PRO A 140 -12.94 1.44 26.63
C PRO A 140 -12.56 -0.03 26.40
N ILE A 141 -12.84 -0.56 25.22
CA ILE A 141 -12.46 -1.92 24.81
C ILE A 141 -10.95 -1.99 24.61
N LYS A 142 -10.36 -1.06 23.83
CA LYS A 142 -8.90 -1.00 23.64
C LYS A 142 -8.16 -0.89 24.97
N GLN A 143 -8.67 -0.08 25.90
CA GLN A 143 -8.12 0.08 27.24
C GLN A 143 -8.17 -1.24 28.05
N LYS A 144 -9.25 -1.99 27.94
CA LYS A 144 -9.44 -3.27 28.64
C LYS A 144 -8.48 -4.36 28.15
N TYR A 145 -8.31 -4.47 26.85
CA TYR A 145 -7.48 -5.55 26.24
C TYR A 145 -6.02 -5.13 25.99
N GLY A 146 -5.71 -3.84 25.99
CA GLY A 146 -4.37 -3.28 25.96
C GLY A 146 -3.57 -3.69 24.73
N ILE A 147 -2.34 -4.17 24.94
CA ILE A 147 -1.41 -4.55 23.87
C ILE A 147 -1.76 -5.86 23.14
N LYS A 148 -2.72 -6.64 23.69
CA LYS A 148 -3.15 -7.92 23.11
C LYS A 148 -3.99 -7.74 21.83
N ILE A 149 -4.50 -6.56 21.59
CA ILE A 149 -5.20 -6.20 20.37
C ILE A 149 -4.69 -4.86 19.85
N SER A 150 -4.21 -4.80 18.63
CA SER A 150 -3.83 -3.55 17.96
C SER A 150 -5.06 -2.70 17.63
N TRP A 151 -4.88 -1.41 17.39
CA TRP A 151 -5.93 -0.58 16.82
C TRP A 151 -6.30 -1.05 15.41
N ALA A 152 -5.31 -1.46 14.62
CA ALA A 152 -5.53 -1.97 13.27
C ALA A 152 -6.48 -3.17 13.27
N ASP A 153 -6.21 -4.18 14.10
CA ASP A 153 -7.07 -5.36 14.22
C ASP A 153 -8.43 -5.03 14.86
N LEU A 154 -8.45 -4.17 15.88
CA LEU A 154 -9.68 -3.79 16.58
C LEU A 154 -10.68 -3.06 15.67
N MET A 155 -10.20 -2.14 14.82
CA MET A 155 -11.06 -1.41 13.90
C MET A 155 -11.72 -2.34 12.87
N ILE A 156 -10.99 -3.31 12.36
CA ILE A 156 -11.52 -4.29 11.40
C ILE A 156 -12.46 -5.29 12.09
N LEU A 157 -12.08 -5.81 13.26
CA LEU A 157 -12.93 -6.71 14.04
C LEU A 157 -14.25 -6.05 14.46
N ALA A 158 -14.23 -4.77 14.81
CA ALA A 158 -15.44 -4.03 15.11
C ALA A 158 -16.40 -3.95 13.92
N GLY A 159 -15.88 -3.80 12.69
CA GLY A 159 -16.68 -3.88 11.46
C GLY A 159 -17.30 -5.26 11.26
N ASN A 160 -16.53 -6.35 11.46
CA ASN A 160 -17.05 -7.71 11.39
C ASN A 160 -18.15 -7.98 12.41
N VAL A 161 -17.92 -7.63 13.68
CA VAL A 161 -18.93 -7.80 14.74
C VAL A 161 -20.16 -6.93 14.46
N GLY A 162 -19.98 -5.75 13.86
CA GLY A 162 -21.07 -4.93 13.37
C GLY A 162 -21.96 -5.68 12.36
N LEU A 163 -21.36 -6.28 11.34
CA LEU A 163 -22.07 -7.11 10.36
C LEU A 163 -22.77 -8.31 11.00
N GLU A 164 -22.08 -9.06 11.84
CA GLU A 164 -22.58 -10.27 12.48
C GLU A 164 -23.74 -9.97 13.45
N SER A 165 -23.65 -8.88 14.21
CA SER A 165 -24.71 -8.46 15.14
C SER A 165 -26.01 -8.03 14.47
N MET A 166 -25.94 -7.69 13.18
CA MET A 166 -27.09 -7.37 12.33
C MET A 166 -27.53 -8.54 11.44
N GLY A 167 -27.01 -9.76 11.69
CA GLY A 167 -27.46 -11.00 11.08
C GLY A 167 -26.68 -11.44 9.82
N PHE A 168 -25.62 -10.73 9.45
CA PHE A 168 -24.76 -11.15 8.33
C PHE A 168 -23.69 -12.15 8.78
N LYS A 169 -23.45 -13.19 8.00
CA LYS A 169 -22.39 -14.15 8.26
C LYS A 169 -21.13 -13.78 7.47
N THR A 170 -20.10 -13.31 8.16
CA THR A 170 -18.79 -13.00 7.56
C THR A 170 -18.01 -14.25 7.15
N SER A 171 -16.99 -14.10 6.32
CA SER A 171 -16.02 -15.17 5.99
C SER A 171 -14.97 -15.38 7.10
N GLY A 172 -15.14 -14.75 8.24
CA GLY A 172 -14.21 -14.81 9.38
C GLY A 172 -13.35 -13.57 9.54
N PHE A 173 -12.37 -13.67 10.44
CA PHE A 173 -11.42 -12.62 10.77
C PHE A 173 -10.05 -13.23 11.06
N ALA A 174 -9.01 -12.64 10.47
CA ALA A 174 -7.63 -12.92 10.86
C ALA A 174 -7.02 -11.68 11.51
N GLY A 175 -6.41 -11.86 12.66
CA GLY A 175 -5.53 -10.88 13.29
C GLY A 175 -4.12 -10.96 12.71
N GLY A 176 -3.24 -10.08 13.19
CA GLY A 176 -1.83 -10.01 12.78
C GLY A 176 -1.41 -8.65 12.23
N ARG A 177 -2.31 -7.65 12.30
CA ARG A 177 -2.03 -6.25 11.94
C ARG A 177 -1.37 -5.56 13.12
N ALA A 178 -0.05 -5.39 13.09
CA ALA A 178 0.64 -4.61 14.10
C ALA A 178 0.41 -3.10 13.88
N ASP A 179 0.26 -2.35 14.97
CA ASP A 179 0.14 -0.89 14.91
C ASP A 179 1.46 -0.23 14.50
N VAL A 180 1.37 0.87 13.76
CA VAL A 180 2.45 1.85 13.59
C VAL A 180 2.17 3.11 14.41
N TRP A 181 3.18 3.96 14.62
CA TRP A 181 3.12 5.09 15.54
C TRP A 181 3.27 6.44 14.86
N GLU A 182 3.21 6.44 13.53
CA GLU A 182 3.28 7.64 12.71
C GLU A 182 2.45 7.45 11.42
N PRO A 183 2.06 8.54 10.73
CA PRO A 183 1.32 8.46 9.49
C PRO A 183 2.14 7.83 8.38
N GLU A 184 1.50 7.14 7.44
CA GLU A 184 2.13 6.72 6.20
C GLU A 184 2.39 7.94 5.31
N GLU A 185 3.60 8.06 4.77
CA GLU A 185 3.97 9.06 3.78
C GLU A 185 4.57 8.39 2.55
N ASP A 186 4.45 9.06 1.40
CA ASP A 186 5.09 8.66 0.15
C ASP A 186 5.60 9.88 -0.64
N ILE A 187 6.14 9.67 -1.83
CA ILE A 187 6.61 10.76 -2.70
C ILE A 187 5.46 11.54 -3.38
N TYR A 188 4.26 10.98 -3.38
CA TYR A 188 3.10 11.49 -4.13
C TYR A 188 2.23 12.46 -3.33
N TRP A 189 2.48 12.59 -2.01
CA TRP A 189 1.75 13.54 -1.19
C TRP A 189 1.95 14.97 -1.67
N GLY A 190 0.86 15.60 -2.08
CA GLY A 190 0.80 16.98 -2.50
C GLY A 190 -0.08 17.82 -1.58
N ILE A 191 -0.61 18.92 -2.12
CA ILE A 191 -1.55 19.79 -1.40
C ILE A 191 -2.90 19.08 -1.35
N GLU A 192 -3.41 18.82 -0.15
CA GLU A 192 -4.65 18.05 0.09
C GLU A 192 -5.85 18.58 -0.68
N THR A 193 -6.02 19.91 -0.74
CA THR A 193 -7.12 20.54 -1.49
C THR A 193 -7.05 20.30 -3.01
N GLU A 194 -5.93 19.85 -3.53
CA GLU A 194 -5.77 19.52 -4.95
C GLU A 194 -6.01 18.04 -5.22
N TRP A 195 -5.49 17.16 -4.37
CA TRP A 195 -5.61 15.72 -4.59
C TRP A 195 -6.88 15.08 -4.03
N LEU A 196 -7.63 15.74 -3.17
CA LEU A 196 -9.01 15.36 -2.83
C LEU A 196 -10.05 15.82 -3.88
N GLY A 197 -9.70 16.73 -4.78
CA GLY A 197 -10.59 17.24 -5.83
C GLY A 197 -10.45 16.51 -7.16
N ASP A 198 -11.38 16.77 -8.08
CA ASP A 198 -11.34 16.23 -9.43
C ASP A 198 -10.18 16.79 -10.29
N LYS A 199 -9.41 17.75 -9.80
CA LYS A 199 -8.27 18.38 -10.48
C LYS A 199 -7.11 17.42 -10.79
N ARG A 200 -7.03 16.30 -10.08
CA ARG A 200 -6.00 15.26 -10.30
C ARG A 200 -6.22 14.45 -11.58
N TYR A 201 -7.44 14.46 -12.12
CA TYR A 201 -7.76 13.78 -13.37
C TYR A 201 -7.26 14.58 -14.57
N GLN A 202 -6.73 13.87 -15.57
CA GLN A 202 -6.28 14.43 -16.85
C GLN A 202 -7.15 13.90 -17.99
N GLY A 203 -7.19 14.61 -19.14
CA GLY A 203 -7.91 14.15 -20.33
C GLY A 203 -9.36 13.75 -20.04
N ASP A 204 -9.74 12.54 -20.43
CA ASP A 204 -11.06 11.94 -20.17
C ASP A 204 -11.07 11.18 -18.82
N ARG A 205 -10.73 11.88 -17.73
CA ARG A 205 -10.63 11.36 -16.36
C ARG A 205 -9.56 10.26 -16.18
N GLU A 206 -8.43 10.43 -16.84
CA GLU A 206 -7.27 9.57 -16.64
C GLU A 206 -6.53 9.96 -15.34
N LEU A 207 -6.06 8.96 -14.62
CA LEU A 207 -5.35 9.12 -13.37
C LEU A 207 -3.99 8.43 -13.45
N GLU A 208 -2.92 9.18 -13.15
CA GLU A 208 -1.55 8.64 -13.16
C GLU A 208 -1.39 7.53 -12.11
N THR A 209 -0.70 6.46 -12.47
CA THR A 209 -0.28 5.42 -11.53
C THR A 209 0.85 5.96 -10.63
N PRO A 210 0.85 5.74 -9.29
CA PRO A 210 -0.01 4.80 -8.56
C PRO A 210 -1.30 5.41 -7.99
N LEU A 211 -1.65 6.63 -8.35
CA LEU A 211 -2.76 7.36 -7.76
C LEU A 211 -4.08 6.57 -7.86
N ALA A 212 -4.99 6.89 -6.95
CA ALA A 212 -6.37 6.42 -6.96
C ALA A 212 -7.30 7.63 -6.84
N ALA A 213 -8.60 7.46 -6.61
CA ALA A 213 -9.55 8.56 -6.54
C ALA A 213 -9.18 9.58 -5.45
N VAL A 214 -8.50 9.12 -4.39
CA VAL A 214 -7.74 9.94 -3.44
C VAL A 214 -6.30 9.44 -3.41
N GLN A 215 -5.35 10.23 -2.91
CA GLN A 215 -3.92 9.95 -3.06
C GLN A 215 -3.48 8.63 -2.43
N MET A 216 -3.93 8.30 -1.21
CA MET A 216 -3.57 7.06 -0.52
C MET A 216 -4.51 5.89 -0.82
N GLY A 217 -5.22 5.92 -1.91
CA GLY A 217 -6.15 4.87 -2.26
C GLY A 217 -7.57 5.39 -2.39
N LEU A 218 -8.53 4.48 -2.28
CA LEU A 218 -9.90 4.83 -2.56
C LEU A 218 -10.80 4.57 -1.37
N ILE A 219 -11.40 5.60 -0.86
CA ILE A 219 -12.60 5.53 -0.03
C ILE A 219 -13.71 6.43 -0.57
N TYR A 220 -13.41 7.22 -1.57
CA TYR A 220 -14.30 8.24 -2.12
C TYR A 220 -14.55 8.06 -3.62
N VAL A 221 -15.82 7.87 -3.96
CA VAL A 221 -16.39 8.13 -5.29
C VAL A 221 -17.46 9.19 -5.07
N ASN A 222 -17.44 10.29 -5.84
CA ASN A 222 -18.38 11.37 -5.62
C ASN A 222 -19.84 10.86 -5.66
N PRO A 223 -20.58 10.88 -4.55
CA PRO A 223 -21.94 10.33 -4.46
C PRO A 223 -22.93 11.08 -5.36
N GLU A 224 -22.61 12.32 -5.73
CA GLU A 224 -23.40 13.13 -6.65
C GLU A 224 -23.10 12.84 -8.12
N GLY A 225 -22.11 11.97 -8.42
CA GLY A 225 -21.59 11.70 -9.76
C GLY A 225 -20.33 12.50 -10.10
N PRO A 226 -19.63 12.20 -11.21
CA PRO A 226 -18.39 12.87 -11.62
C PRO A 226 -18.54 14.38 -11.71
N ASN A 227 -17.69 15.12 -11.02
CA ASN A 227 -17.74 16.60 -10.91
C ASN A 227 -19.10 17.12 -10.36
N GLY A 228 -19.82 16.33 -9.55
CA GLY A 228 -21.16 16.69 -9.07
C GLY A 228 -22.25 16.62 -10.15
N ASN A 229 -21.98 16.00 -11.30
CA ASN A 229 -22.97 15.77 -12.35
C ASN A 229 -23.70 14.44 -12.10
N PRO A 230 -25.04 14.42 -11.91
CA PRO A 230 -25.77 13.22 -11.53
C PRO A 230 -26.03 12.27 -12.71
N ASP A 231 -24.95 11.81 -13.35
CA ASP A 231 -24.96 10.82 -14.43
C ASP A 231 -24.54 9.44 -13.89
N PRO A 232 -25.47 8.49 -13.71
CA PRO A 232 -25.17 7.16 -13.18
C PRO A 232 -24.23 6.34 -14.04
N VAL A 233 -24.26 6.48 -15.38
CA VAL A 233 -23.37 5.70 -16.26
C VAL A 233 -21.96 6.23 -16.20
N ALA A 234 -21.78 7.54 -16.14
CA ALA A 234 -20.48 8.15 -15.91
C ALA A 234 -19.94 7.81 -14.52
N SER A 235 -20.79 7.80 -13.49
CA SER A 235 -20.43 7.35 -12.14
C SER A 235 -19.98 5.88 -12.12
N GLY A 236 -20.64 5.00 -12.90
CA GLY A 236 -20.25 3.59 -13.05
C GLY A 236 -18.84 3.41 -13.60
N ARG A 237 -18.36 4.31 -14.47
CA ARG A 237 -16.98 4.30 -14.97
C ARG A 237 -15.98 4.66 -13.87
N ASP A 238 -16.25 5.74 -13.13
CA ASP A 238 -15.40 6.14 -12.00
C ASP A 238 -15.33 5.05 -10.93
N ILE A 239 -16.47 4.43 -10.59
CA ILE A 239 -16.54 3.32 -9.64
C ILE A 239 -15.65 2.16 -10.13
N ARG A 240 -15.78 1.76 -11.39
CA ARG A 240 -15.03 0.63 -11.95
C ARG A 240 -13.52 0.86 -11.92
N ASP A 241 -13.04 2.02 -12.41
CA ASP A 241 -11.62 2.37 -12.36
C ASP A 241 -11.11 2.39 -10.93
N THR A 242 -11.84 2.99 -10.07
CA THR A 242 -11.58 3.20 -8.66
C THR A 242 -11.49 1.88 -7.89
N PHE A 243 -12.49 1.01 -8.02
CA PHE A 243 -12.47 -0.30 -7.35
C PHE A 243 -11.43 -1.27 -7.95
N ALA A 244 -11.15 -1.18 -9.26
CA ALA A 244 -10.06 -1.93 -9.87
C ALA A 244 -8.71 -1.56 -9.24
N ARG A 245 -8.48 -0.27 -8.93
CA ARG A 245 -7.29 0.21 -8.21
C ARG A 245 -7.24 -0.25 -6.75
N MET A 246 -8.36 -0.72 -6.22
CA MET A 246 -8.49 -1.38 -4.93
C MET A 246 -8.37 -2.92 -5.02
N ALA A 247 -8.05 -3.50 -6.16
CA ALA A 247 -8.05 -4.93 -6.45
C ALA A 247 -9.44 -5.59 -6.44
N MET A 248 -10.53 -4.85 -6.72
CA MET A 248 -11.89 -5.37 -6.79
C MET A 248 -12.36 -5.45 -8.23
N ASN A 249 -12.89 -6.60 -8.63
CA ASN A 249 -13.57 -6.77 -9.90
C ASN A 249 -15.02 -6.26 -9.85
N ASP A 250 -15.74 -6.30 -10.96
CA ASP A 250 -17.10 -5.78 -11.06
C ASP A 250 -18.09 -6.50 -10.13
N GLU A 251 -17.94 -7.81 -9.93
CA GLU A 251 -18.80 -8.60 -9.04
C GLU A 251 -18.55 -8.26 -7.57
N GLU A 252 -17.28 -8.20 -7.16
CA GLU A 252 -16.87 -7.78 -5.83
C GLU A 252 -17.31 -6.34 -5.55
N THR A 253 -17.23 -5.45 -6.53
CA THR A 253 -17.66 -4.04 -6.44
C THR A 253 -19.16 -3.93 -6.18
N VAL A 254 -19.98 -4.60 -6.97
CA VAL A 254 -21.44 -4.60 -6.77
C VAL A 254 -21.82 -5.21 -5.42
N ALA A 255 -21.17 -6.32 -5.04
CA ALA A 255 -21.41 -6.97 -3.75
C ALA A 255 -21.06 -6.06 -2.57
N LEU A 256 -19.92 -5.37 -2.64
CA LEU A 256 -19.46 -4.45 -1.59
C LEU A 256 -20.39 -3.24 -1.45
N ILE A 257 -20.80 -2.60 -2.55
CA ILE A 257 -21.70 -1.44 -2.51
C ILE A 257 -23.07 -1.86 -1.97
N ALA A 258 -23.68 -2.89 -2.56
CA ALA A 258 -25.01 -3.35 -2.14
C ALA A 258 -25.01 -3.88 -0.69
N GLY A 259 -24.00 -4.68 -0.33
CA GLY A 259 -23.85 -5.21 1.02
C GLY A 259 -23.60 -4.11 2.05
N GLY A 260 -22.74 -3.14 1.77
CA GLY A 260 -22.48 -1.99 2.64
C GLY A 260 -23.68 -1.09 2.82
N HIS A 261 -24.34 -0.70 1.72
CA HIS A 261 -25.51 0.19 1.74
C HIS A 261 -26.81 -0.50 2.16
N THR A 262 -26.80 -1.81 2.42
CA THR A 262 -27.89 -2.46 3.17
C THR A 262 -28.03 -1.86 4.58
N PHE A 263 -26.93 -1.36 5.16
CA PHE A 263 -26.87 -0.90 6.54
C PHE A 263 -26.78 0.62 6.66
N GLY A 264 -27.42 1.14 7.72
CA GLY A 264 -27.26 2.52 8.19
C GLY A 264 -27.89 3.58 7.30
N LYS A 265 -27.35 4.78 7.39
CA LYS A 265 -27.80 5.95 6.63
C LYS A 265 -26.62 6.89 6.35
N ALA A 266 -26.79 7.73 5.33
CA ALA A 266 -25.97 8.92 5.11
C ALA A 266 -26.49 10.10 5.95
N HIS A 267 -25.60 11.06 6.25
CA HIS A 267 -25.88 12.20 7.11
C HIS A 267 -25.62 13.52 6.37
N GLY A 268 -26.68 14.24 6.11
CA GLY A 268 -26.69 15.55 5.47
C GLY A 268 -27.84 16.40 6.01
N ALA A 269 -27.98 16.42 7.35
CA ALA A 269 -29.11 17.00 8.04
C ALA A 269 -29.28 18.52 7.85
N GLY A 270 -28.22 19.24 7.46
CA GLY A 270 -28.26 20.67 7.25
C GLY A 270 -27.02 21.24 6.60
N ASP A 271 -26.91 22.55 6.60
CA ASP A 271 -25.86 23.31 5.96
C ASP A 271 -24.45 22.82 6.35
N PRO A 272 -23.62 22.36 5.42
CA PRO A 272 -22.26 21.91 5.70
C PRO A 272 -21.34 23.02 6.23
N ASP A 273 -21.64 24.30 6.00
CA ASP A 273 -20.88 25.43 6.56
C ASP A 273 -21.00 25.53 8.10
N LEU A 274 -21.96 24.82 8.70
CA LEU A 274 -22.11 24.71 10.15
C LEU A 274 -21.21 23.63 10.76
N VAL A 275 -20.56 22.80 9.93
CA VAL A 275 -19.63 21.77 10.38
C VAL A 275 -18.24 22.40 10.57
N GLY A 276 -17.72 22.30 11.77
CA GLY A 276 -16.38 22.81 12.12
C GLY A 276 -15.26 22.00 11.50
N VAL A 277 -14.04 22.41 11.83
CA VAL A 277 -12.80 21.85 11.31
C VAL A 277 -12.63 20.37 11.68
N GLU A 278 -11.78 19.72 10.97
CA GLU A 278 -11.36 18.32 11.15
C GLU A 278 -10.59 18.11 12.49
N PRO A 279 -10.29 16.86 12.91
CA PRO A 279 -9.71 16.58 14.22
C PRO A 279 -8.39 17.28 14.53
N GLU A 280 -7.48 17.37 13.54
CA GLU A 280 -6.16 18.00 13.75
C GLU A 280 -6.22 19.53 13.76
N GLY A 281 -7.19 20.13 13.05
CA GLY A 281 -7.47 21.56 13.06
C GLY A 281 -8.33 22.02 14.23
N GLY A 282 -8.91 21.09 15.00
CA GLY A 282 -9.79 21.38 16.13
C GLY A 282 -9.03 22.03 17.31
N PRO A 283 -9.73 22.89 18.11
CA PRO A 283 -9.16 23.41 19.35
C PRO A 283 -8.75 22.30 20.31
N ILE A 284 -7.69 22.53 21.09
CA ILE A 284 -7.09 21.53 21.99
C ILE A 284 -8.08 20.96 23.02
N GLU A 285 -9.06 21.75 23.44
CA GLU A 285 -10.11 21.33 24.37
C GLU A 285 -11.12 20.34 23.76
N GLN A 286 -11.12 20.17 22.44
CA GLN A 286 -11.91 19.12 21.77
C GLN A 286 -11.24 17.76 21.84
N MET A 287 -10.01 17.67 22.33
CA MET A 287 -9.29 16.42 22.61
C MET A 287 -9.21 15.48 21.41
N GLY A 288 -8.98 16.02 20.22
CA GLY A 288 -8.88 15.29 18.97
C GLY A 288 -10.22 14.81 18.39
N LEU A 289 -11.32 15.38 18.82
CA LEU A 289 -12.63 15.25 18.18
C LEU A 289 -12.84 16.46 17.27
N GLY A 290 -13.00 16.22 15.97
CA GLY A 290 -13.28 17.25 14.98
C GLY A 290 -14.73 17.32 14.55
N TRP A 291 -15.00 18.06 13.48
CA TRP A 291 -16.30 18.19 12.83
C TRP A 291 -17.44 18.54 13.80
N LYS A 292 -17.14 19.40 14.77
CA LYS A 292 -18.16 19.93 15.66
C LYS A 292 -19.22 20.66 14.83
N ASN A 293 -20.47 20.19 14.91
CA ASN A 293 -21.54 20.74 14.11
C ASN A 293 -22.41 21.67 14.98
N ASP A 294 -22.60 22.91 14.53
CA ASP A 294 -23.40 23.91 15.22
C ASP A 294 -24.89 23.84 14.83
N LEU A 295 -25.31 22.90 13.97
CA LEU A 295 -26.71 22.61 13.70
C LEU A 295 -27.36 21.93 14.92
N GLY A 296 -28.28 22.59 15.58
CA GLY A 296 -29.04 22.03 16.70
C GLY A 296 -28.17 21.45 17.81
N THR A 297 -28.22 20.12 18.01
CA THR A 297 -27.36 19.41 19.00
C THR A 297 -26.00 19.02 18.45
N GLY A 298 -25.75 19.15 17.14
CA GLY A 298 -24.54 18.74 16.45
C GLY A 298 -24.36 17.22 16.29
N LYS A 299 -25.34 16.42 16.71
CA LYS A 299 -25.32 14.96 16.74
C LYS A 299 -26.72 14.37 16.57
N GLY A 300 -26.82 13.06 16.37
CA GLY A 300 -28.07 12.37 16.11
C GLY A 300 -28.77 12.92 14.87
N VAL A 301 -30.02 13.38 15.00
CA VAL A 301 -30.81 13.97 13.90
C VAL A 301 -30.17 15.20 13.23
N HIS A 302 -29.17 15.80 13.85
CA HIS A 302 -28.46 16.98 13.35
C HIS A 302 -27.07 16.68 12.78
N THR A 303 -26.73 15.41 12.59
CA THR A 303 -25.42 15.01 12.07
C THR A 303 -25.30 15.36 10.58
N THR A 304 -24.14 15.91 10.20
CA THR A 304 -23.75 16.13 8.79
C THR A 304 -22.36 15.54 8.56
N THR A 305 -22.18 14.75 7.49
CA THR A 305 -20.91 14.15 7.06
C THR A 305 -20.68 14.29 5.57
N SER A 306 -21.46 13.59 4.73
CA SER A 306 -21.26 13.53 3.27
C SER A 306 -22.12 14.50 2.46
N GLY A 307 -23.04 15.20 3.09
CA GLY A 307 -24.01 16.06 2.43
C GLY A 307 -25.26 15.36 1.90
N VAL A 308 -25.22 14.10 1.50
CA VAL A 308 -26.42 13.30 1.18
C VAL A 308 -27.10 12.84 2.47
N GLU A 309 -28.44 12.71 2.46
CA GLU A 309 -29.24 12.43 3.66
C GLU A 309 -30.23 11.29 3.41
N GLY A 310 -30.30 10.33 4.34
CA GLY A 310 -31.29 9.27 4.35
C GLY A 310 -30.69 7.87 4.31
N ALA A 311 -31.57 6.85 4.37
CA ALA A 311 -31.18 5.46 4.31
C ALA A 311 -31.64 4.82 2.98
N TRP A 312 -30.94 3.78 2.60
CA TRP A 312 -31.19 3.01 1.36
C TRP A 312 -32.30 1.99 1.51
N THR A 313 -32.47 1.47 2.74
CA THR A 313 -33.36 0.32 3.02
C THR A 313 -34.38 0.62 4.11
N ALA A 314 -35.43 -0.17 4.17
CA ALA A 314 -36.43 -0.11 5.23
C ALA A 314 -35.93 -0.76 6.55
N THR A 315 -34.85 -1.53 6.50
CA THR A 315 -34.26 -2.34 7.58
C THR A 315 -32.80 -2.02 7.82
N PRO A 316 -32.42 -0.77 8.15
CA PRO A 316 -31.03 -0.31 8.10
C PRO A 316 -30.09 -0.93 9.14
N ILE A 317 -30.58 -1.79 10.02
CA ILE A 317 -29.81 -2.55 11.02
C ILE A 317 -30.06 -4.07 10.94
N ALA A 318 -30.46 -4.57 9.77
CA ALA A 318 -30.63 -6.00 9.53
C ALA A 318 -30.09 -6.40 8.15
N TRP A 319 -29.46 -7.55 8.07
CA TRP A 319 -29.05 -8.13 6.80
C TRP A 319 -30.25 -8.74 6.09
N ASP A 320 -30.55 -8.26 4.90
CA ASP A 320 -31.56 -8.81 4.00
C ASP A 320 -31.30 -8.36 2.54
N ASN A 321 -32.19 -8.67 1.60
CA ASN A 321 -32.08 -8.24 0.22
C ASN A 321 -32.77 -6.89 -0.09
N SER A 322 -33.15 -6.14 0.94
CA SER A 322 -33.95 -4.91 0.80
C SER A 322 -33.27 -3.80 0.01
N TYR A 323 -31.91 -3.81 -0.10
CA TYR A 323 -31.21 -2.85 -0.94
C TYR A 323 -31.63 -2.98 -2.43
N PHE A 324 -31.59 -4.19 -2.99
CA PHE A 324 -31.99 -4.41 -4.38
C PHE A 324 -33.52 -4.34 -4.55
N ASP A 325 -34.29 -4.82 -3.58
CA ASP A 325 -35.75 -4.63 -3.58
C ASP A 325 -36.10 -3.15 -3.70
N THR A 326 -35.40 -2.29 -2.99
CA THR A 326 -35.57 -0.83 -3.02
C THR A 326 -35.05 -0.24 -4.35
N LEU A 327 -33.82 -0.59 -4.77
CA LEU A 327 -33.23 -0.05 -5.99
C LEU A 327 -34.07 -0.32 -7.23
N PHE A 328 -34.62 -1.53 -7.36
CA PHE A 328 -35.41 -1.97 -8.53
C PHE A 328 -36.94 -1.79 -8.35
N GLY A 329 -37.42 -1.70 -7.09
CA GLY A 329 -38.84 -1.62 -6.80
C GLY A 329 -39.49 -0.26 -6.96
N TYR A 330 -38.69 0.81 -7.00
CA TYR A 330 -39.18 2.19 -7.15
C TYR A 330 -38.73 2.85 -8.44
N GLU A 331 -39.48 3.86 -8.87
CA GLU A 331 -39.01 4.89 -9.77
C GLU A 331 -38.36 6.02 -8.96
N TRP A 332 -37.35 6.64 -9.53
CA TRP A 332 -36.48 7.56 -8.83
C TRP A 332 -36.58 8.99 -9.42
N LYS A 333 -36.52 9.99 -8.57
CA LYS A 333 -36.40 11.41 -8.95
C LYS A 333 -35.20 12.04 -8.28
N LEU A 334 -34.48 12.87 -9.02
CA LEU A 334 -33.39 13.68 -8.50
C LEU A 334 -33.94 14.78 -7.57
N VAL A 335 -33.36 14.90 -6.37
CA VAL A 335 -33.73 15.91 -5.36
C VAL A 335 -32.44 16.44 -4.72
N LYS A 336 -32.60 17.49 -3.90
CA LYS A 336 -31.53 17.98 -3.02
C LYS A 336 -31.79 17.54 -1.58
N SER A 337 -30.72 17.14 -0.90
CA SER A 337 -30.73 16.92 0.54
C SER A 337 -30.89 18.24 1.33
N PRO A 338 -31.13 18.21 2.65
CA PRO A 338 -31.09 19.41 3.46
C PRO A 338 -29.75 20.15 3.44
N ALA A 339 -28.63 19.43 3.24
CA ALA A 339 -27.30 19.98 3.07
C ALA A 339 -27.05 20.54 1.63
N GLY A 340 -28.00 20.38 0.70
CA GLY A 340 -27.90 20.87 -0.65
C GLY A 340 -27.29 19.91 -1.68
N ALA A 341 -26.81 18.72 -1.25
CA ALA A 341 -26.27 17.72 -2.15
C ALA A 341 -27.36 17.05 -3.02
N GLN A 342 -26.99 16.65 -4.23
CA GLN A 342 -27.89 15.94 -5.15
C GLN A 342 -28.00 14.47 -4.76
N GLN A 343 -29.22 13.95 -4.71
CA GLN A 343 -29.51 12.56 -4.42
C GLN A 343 -30.81 12.11 -5.10
N TRP A 344 -31.04 10.82 -5.14
CA TRP A 344 -32.25 10.25 -5.73
C TRP A 344 -33.21 9.82 -4.65
N SER A 345 -34.48 10.20 -4.74
CA SER A 345 -35.54 9.84 -3.79
C SER A 345 -36.57 8.98 -4.49
N ALA A 346 -37.03 7.93 -3.83
CA ALA A 346 -38.05 7.02 -4.34
C ALA A 346 -39.40 7.73 -4.52
N ILE A 347 -40.03 7.56 -5.67
CA ILE A 347 -41.38 8.06 -5.94
C ILE A 347 -42.40 7.07 -5.34
N GLY A 348 -43.24 7.60 -4.42
CA GLY A 348 -44.22 6.77 -3.72
C GLY A 348 -43.65 5.91 -2.59
N GLY A 349 -42.39 6.18 -2.20
CA GLY A 349 -41.71 5.49 -1.09
C GLY A 349 -41.83 6.22 0.27
N GLU A 350 -42.62 7.31 0.34
CA GLU A 350 -42.78 8.08 1.56
C GLU A 350 -43.32 7.19 2.70
N GLY A 351 -42.65 7.21 3.84
CA GLY A 351 -43.04 6.43 5.02
C GLY A 351 -42.56 4.97 5.05
N SER A 352 -41.72 4.53 4.10
CA SER A 352 -41.18 3.16 4.12
C SER A 352 -39.94 2.99 5.01
N VAL A 353 -39.10 4.02 5.14
CA VAL A 353 -37.84 3.98 5.93
C VAL A 353 -38.06 4.61 7.31
N PRO A 354 -37.67 3.96 8.43
CA PRO A 354 -37.74 4.55 9.76
C PRO A 354 -36.77 5.75 9.89
N ASP A 355 -37.13 6.72 10.76
CA ASP A 355 -36.18 7.73 11.21
C ASP A 355 -35.17 7.10 12.19
N ALA A 356 -33.92 7.56 12.17
CA ALA A 356 -32.89 6.98 13.01
C ALA A 356 -33.03 7.27 14.51
N HIS A 357 -33.72 8.37 14.88
CA HIS A 357 -33.82 8.86 16.26
C HIS A 357 -35.24 9.19 16.72
N ASP A 358 -36.24 9.13 15.83
CA ASP A 358 -37.63 9.39 16.13
C ASP A 358 -38.51 8.24 15.59
N PRO A 359 -39.04 7.37 16.47
CA PRO A 359 -39.82 6.20 16.06
C PRO A 359 -41.15 6.55 15.38
N GLU A 360 -41.66 7.78 15.55
CA GLU A 360 -42.91 8.23 14.94
C GLU A 360 -42.70 8.79 13.52
N ARG A 361 -41.45 9.06 13.12
CA ARG A 361 -41.14 9.61 11.81
C ARG A 361 -40.68 8.54 10.86
N ARG A 362 -41.04 8.71 9.60
CA ARG A 362 -40.58 7.83 8.50
C ARG A 362 -40.26 8.67 7.25
N HIS A 363 -39.43 8.15 6.40
CA HIS A 363 -38.92 8.83 5.22
C HIS A 363 -39.11 7.96 3.96
N ALA A 364 -38.87 8.54 2.80
CA ALA A 364 -38.66 7.80 1.58
C ALA A 364 -37.21 7.28 1.56
N PRO A 365 -36.94 6.11 0.96
CA PRO A 365 -35.56 5.67 0.73
C PRO A 365 -34.87 6.59 -0.27
N MET A 366 -33.55 6.65 -0.13
CA MET A 366 -32.70 7.43 -1.05
C MET A 366 -31.65 6.54 -1.72
N MET A 367 -31.17 6.98 -2.88
CA MET A 367 -29.99 6.45 -3.55
C MET A 367 -29.07 7.60 -3.93
N THR A 368 -27.76 7.34 -3.90
CA THR A 368 -26.76 8.22 -4.50
C THR A 368 -26.70 8.02 -6.01
N THR A 369 -26.04 8.89 -6.75
CA THR A 369 -25.78 8.64 -8.17
C THR A 369 -24.90 7.41 -8.38
N ALA A 370 -24.00 7.11 -7.43
CA ALA A 370 -23.21 5.89 -7.42
C ALA A 370 -24.08 4.63 -7.25
N ASP A 371 -25.12 4.66 -6.39
CA ASP A 371 -26.08 3.53 -6.29
C ASP A 371 -26.87 3.34 -7.59
N MET A 372 -27.30 4.44 -8.19
CA MET A 372 -28.03 4.37 -9.45
C MET A 372 -27.19 3.76 -10.59
N ALA A 373 -25.86 3.83 -10.51
CA ALA A 373 -24.97 3.13 -11.44
C ALA A 373 -25.19 1.61 -11.41
N LEU A 374 -25.49 1.02 -10.25
CA LEU A 374 -25.77 -0.43 -10.13
C LEU A 374 -27.03 -0.85 -10.90
N ARG A 375 -27.97 0.08 -11.15
CA ARG A 375 -29.17 -0.14 -11.94
C ARG A 375 -29.00 0.23 -13.42
N MET A 376 -28.13 1.20 -13.75
CA MET A 376 -28.11 1.86 -15.06
C MET A 376 -26.86 1.58 -15.89
N ASP A 377 -25.71 1.21 -15.26
CA ASP A 377 -24.53 0.77 -15.98
C ASP A 377 -24.77 -0.65 -16.55
N PRO A 378 -24.57 -0.91 -17.86
CA PRO A 378 -24.94 -2.19 -18.49
C PRO A 378 -24.20 -3.41 -17.95
N ILE A 379 -23.03 -3.23 -17.32
CA ILE A 379 -22.26 -4.32 -16.71
C ILE A 379 -22.80 -4.57 -15.29
N TYR A 380 -22.89 -3.52 -14.48
CA TYR A 380 -23.35 -3.63 -13.11
C TYR A 380 -24.81 -4.06 -13.01
N GLU A 381 -25.69 -3.59 -13.91
CA GLU A 381 -27.10 -4.00 -13.93
C GLU A 381 -27.27 -5.52 -13.99
N LYS A 382 -26.50 -6.20 -14.83
CA LYS A 382 -26.57 -7.67 -14.97
C LYS A 382 -26.20 -8.38 -13.67
N ILE A 383 -25.14 -7.91 -12.99
CA ILE A 383 -24.69 -8.47 -11.72
C ILE A 383 -25.74 -8.18 -10.63
N SER A 384 -26.20 -6.94 -10.55
CA SER A 384 -27.19 -6.49 -9.58
C SER A 384 -28.52 -7.25 -9.69
N ARG A 385 -29.00 -7.50 -10.91
CA ARG A 385 -30.23 -8.30 -11.11
C ARG A 385 -30.02 -9.77 -10.72
N ARG A 386 -28.87 -10.36 -11.05
CA ARG A 386 -28.55 -11.72 -10.61
C ARG A 386 -28.53 -11.82 -9.08
N PHE A 387 -27.92 -10.88 -8.39
CA PHE A 387 -27.90 -10.83 -6.92
C PHE A 387 -29.28 -10.55 -6.33
N HIS A 388 -30.10 -9.73 -6.99
CA HIS A 388 -31.49 -9.50 -6.57
C HIS A 388 -32.32 -10.79 -6.64
N GLU A 389 -32.15 -11.58 -7.73
CA GLU A 389 -32.85 -12.86 -7.93
C GLU A 389 -32.28 -13.99 -7.05
N ASN A 390 -31.00 -13.87 -6.61
CA ASN A 390 -30.28 -14.90 -5.87
C ASN A 390 -29.60 -14.30 -4.61
N PRO A 391 -30.35 -14.03 -3.52
CA PRO A 391 -29.81 -13.40 -2.32
C PRO A 391 -28.65 -14.14 -1.65
N ASP A 392 -28.62 -15.48 -1.76
CA ASP A 392 -27.52 -16.29 -1.21
C ASP A 392 -26.22 -16.08 -1.99
N GLU A 393 -26.29 -15.81 -3.31
CA GLU A 393 -25.10 -15.44 -4.10
C GLU A 393 -24.56 -14.06 -3.69
N LEU A 394 -25.45 -13.09 -3.41
CA LEU A 394 -25.05 -11.80 -2.87
C LEU A 394 -24.34 -11.97 -1.51
N ALA A 395 -24.91 -12.79 -0.62
CA ALA A 395 -24.35 -13.02 0.70
C ALA A 395 -22.94 -13.64 0.62
N ASP A 396 -22.73 -14.66 -0.22
CA ASP A 396 -21.41 -15.27 -0.42
C ASP A 396 -20.43 -14.29 -1.07
N ALA A 397 -20.84 -13.58 -2.12
CA ALA A 397 -20.01 -12.61 -2.82
C ALA A 397 -19.60 -11.45 -1.89
N PHE A 398 -20.53 -10.92 -1.09
CA PHE A 398 -20.23 -9.86 -0.12
C PHE A 398 -19.30 -10.35 1.00
N ALA A 399 -19.51 -11.55 1.53
CA ALA A 399 -18.65 -12.12 2.58
C ALA A 399 -17.20 -12.28 2.10
N ARG A 400 -17.00 -12.80 0.87
CA ARG A 400 -15.68 -12.95 0.24
C ARG A 400 -15.04 -11.61 -0.09
N ALA A 401 -15.80 -10.69 -0.68
CA ALA A 401 -15.29 -9.37 -1.05
C ALA A 401 -14.94 -8.54 0.19
N TRP A 402 -15.74 -8.60 1.26
CA TRP A 402 -15.44 -7.97 2.54
C TRP A 402 -14.17 -8.54 3.19
N PHE A 403 -14.01 -9.86 3.16
CA PHE A 403 -12.79 -10.50 3.66
C PHE A 403 -11.56 -10.06 2.86
N LYS A 404 -11.64 -10.06 1.52
CA LYS A 404 -10.57 -9.55 0.65
C LYS A 404 -10.27 -8.08 0.92
N LEU A 405 -11.29 -7.21 0.98
CA LEU A 405 -11.15 -5.79 1.28
C LEU A 405 -10.30 -5.55 2.53
N THR A 406 -10.58 -6.30 3.59
CA THR A 406 -10.00 -6.09 4.92
C THR A 406 -8.70 -6.86 5.18
N HIS A 407 -8.28 -7.79 4.29
CA HIS A 407 -7.12 -8.67 4.53
C HIS A 407 -6.09 -8.70 3.40
N ARG A 408 -6.35 -8.09 2.23
CA ARG A 408 -5.47 -8.16 1.04
C ARG A 408 -4.09 -7.53 1.23
N ASP A 409 -3.92 -6.67 2.26
CA ASP A 409 -2.67 -5.97 2.60
C ASP A 409 -1.88 -6.63 3.74
N MET A 410 -2.26 -7.85 4.13
CA MET A 410 -1.62 -8.57 5.26
C MET A 410 -0.53 -9.56 4.83
N GLY A 411 -0.28 -9.70 3.54
CA GLY A 411 0.62 -10.72 2.99
C GLY A 411 0.00 -12.13 2.98
N PRO A 412 0.82 -13.19 2.92
CA PRO A 412 0.33 -14.56 2.80
C PRO A 412 -0.39 -15.05 4.06
N ARG A 413 -1.26 -16.04 3.88
CA ARG A 413 -2.06 -16.63 4.98
C ARG A 413 -1.24 -17.13 6.18
N THR A 414 0.03 -17.47 5.99
CA THR A 414 0.94 -17.87 7.08
C THR A 414 1.13 -16.78 8.15
N ARG A 415 0.81 -15.54 7.84
CA ARG A 415 0.83 -14.41 8.77
C ARG A 415 -0.47 -14.23 9.56
N TYR A 416 -1.53 -14.95 9.19
CA TYR A 416 -2.84 -14.82 9.80
C TYR A 416 -2.90 -15.55 11.13
N ILE A 417 -3.43 -14.88 12.16
CA ILE A 417 -3.59 -15.42 13.50
C ILE A 417 -5.05 -15.30 13.97
N GLY A 418 -5.47 -16.18 14.86
CA GLY A 418 -6.80 -16.21 15.44
C GLY A 418 -7.62 -17.42 15.04
N SER A 419 -8.65 -17.72 15.86
CA SER A 419 -9.51 -18.88 15.70
C SER A 419 -10.50 -18.82 14.54
N GLU A 420 -10.80 -17.61 14.07
CA GLU A 420 -11.71 -17.35 12.94
C GLU A 420 -10.97 -17.11 11.62
N ALA A 421 -9.63 -17.21 11.60
CA ALA A 421 -8.87 -17.10 10.37
C ALA A 421 -9.24 -18.25 9.42
N PRO A 422 -9.66 -17.95 8.17
CA PRO A 422 -9.99 -18.99 7.19
C PRO A 422 -8.81 -19.93 6.92
N SER A 423 -9.10 -21.22 6.80
CA SER A 423 -8.09 -22.23 6.47
C SER A 423 -7.85 -22.36 4.95
N GLU A 424 -8.72 -21.79 4.13
CA GLU A 424 -8.62 -21.75 2.68
C GLU A 424 -7.58 -20.73 2.24
N ASP A 425 -6.77 -21.07 1.23
CA ASP A 425 -5.89 -20.14 0.54
C ASP A 425 -6.64 -19.47 -0.62
N TYR A 426 -6.71 -18.17 -0.64
CA TYR A 426 -7.22 -17.41 -1.78
C TYR A 426 -6.07 -17.05 -2.74
N ILE A 427 -6.36 -17.04 -4.04
CA ILE A 427 -5.33 -16.80 -5.06
C ILE A 427 -4.65 -15.43 -4.92
N TRP A 428 -5.38 -14.42 -4.44
CA TRP A 428 -4.86 -13.08 -4.19
C TRP A 428 -3.91 -12.97 -2.98
N GLN A 429 -3.78 -14.05 -2.19
CA GLN A 429 -2.81 -14.15 -1.08
C GLN A 429 -1.43 -14.67 -1.54
N ASP A 430 -1.23 -14.83 -2.84
CA ASP A 430 0.00 -15.38 -3.43
C ASP A 430 0.43 -16.71 -2.81
N PRO A 431 -0.45 -17.73 -2.76
CA PRO A 431 -0.19 -18.98 -2.04
C PRO A 431 1.04 -19.69 -2.57
N ILE A 432 1.83 -20.26 -1.66
CA ILE A 432 3.03 -21.05 -1.96
C ILE A 432 2.98 -22.33 -1.14
N ALA A 433 3.22 -23.46 -1.77
CA ALA A 433 3.37 -24.71 -1.05
C ALA A 433 4.64 -24.68 -0.16
N ALA A 434 4.51 -25.12 1.07
CA ALA A 434 5.67 -25.27 1.94
C ALA A 434 6.67 -26.27 1.31
N PRO A 435 7.98 -26.03 1.43
CA PRO A 435 8.98 -26.97 0.97
C PRO A 435 8.78 -28.31 1.67
N THR A 436 9.03 -29.40 0.92
CA THR A 436 8.90 -30.77 1.43
C THR A 436 10.27 -31.39 1.62
N GLY A 437 10.43 -32.21 2.67
CA GLY A 437 11.68 -32.88 2.97
C GLY A 437 12.65 -32.05 3.83
N SER A 438 13.86 -32.56 3.95
CA SER A 438 14.94 -31.94 4.72
C SER A 438 15.63 -30.83 3.94
N LEU A 439 16.05 -29.76 4.62
CA LEU A 439 16.79 -28.67 4.00
C LEU A 439 18.26 -29.05 3.75
N PRO A 440 18.92 -28.45 2.74
CA PRO A 440 20.36 -28.64 2.50
C PRO A 440 21.22 -28.22 3.69
N THR A 441 22.32 -28.95 3.91
CA THR A 441 23.33 -28.60 4.91
C THR A 441 24.25 -27.47 4.42
N ASP A 442 25.03 -26.87 5.33
CA ASP A 442 26.04 -25.86 4.98
C ASP A 442 27.06 -26.39 3.94
N ALA A 443 27.39 -27.68 4.02
CA ALA A 443 28.28 -28.31 3.03
C ALA A 443 27.64 -28.43 1.65
N ASP A 444 26.34 -28.74 1.59
CA ASP A 444 25.58 -28.76 0.34
C ASP A 444 25.49 -27.36 -0.27
N ILE A 445 25.20 -26.33 0.54
CA ILE A 445 25.17 -24.94 0.12
C ILE A 445 26.51 -24.49 -0.46
N ALA A 446 27.63 -24.81 0.20
CA ALA A 446 28.97 -24.50 -0.32
C ALA A 446 29.27 -25.23 -1.65
N GLY A 447 28.85 -26.49 -1.78
CA GLY A 447 28.94 -27.26 -3.01
C GLY A 447 28.12 -26.65 -4.15
N LEU A 448 26.87 -26.24 -3.87
CA LEU A 448 25.97 -25.58 -4.80
C LEU A 448 26.54 -24.24 -5.27
N LYS A 449 27.06 -23.36 -4.38
CA LYS A 449 27.72 -22.11 -4.74
C LYS A 449 28.88 -22.36 -5.74
N THR A 450 29.68 -23.40 -5.46
CA THR A 450 30.80 -23.79 -6.37
C THR A 450 30.28 -24.21 -7.74
N THR A 451 29.24 -25.03 -7.81
CA THR A 451 28.63 -25.50 -9.06
C THR A 451 28.02 -24.34 -9.86
N ILE A 452 27.31 -23.42 -9.17
CA ILE A 452 26.73 -22.23 -9.78
C ILE A 452 27.78 -21.35 -10.40
N LEU A 453 28.89 -21.06 -9.73
CA LEU A 453 29.99 -20.26 -10.26
C LEU A 453 30.71 -20.95 -11.44
N ALA A 454 30.68 -22.28 -11.49
CA ALA A 454 31.24 -23.06 -12.61
C ALA A 454 30.29 -23.22 -13.81
N SER A 455 29.03 -22.74 -13.72
CA SER A 455 27.99 -22.91 -14.75
C SER A 455 28.22 -22.13 -16.04
N GLY A 456 29.19 -21.19 -16.03
CA GLY A 456 29.48 -20.26 -17.14
C GLY A 456 28.52 -19.06 -17.23
N LEU A 457 27.71 -18.83 -16.21
CA LEU A 457 26.93 -17.59 -16.02
C LEU A 457 27.84 -16.50 -15.46
N SER A 458 27.65 -15.25 -15.92
CA SER A 458 28.39 -14.10 -15.39
C SER A 458 27.88 -13.67 -14.03
N ILE A 459 28.67 -12.95 -13.26
CA ILE A 459 28.26 -12.33 -11.98
C ILE A 459 27.03 -11.44 -12.19
N SER A 460 27.03 -10.62 -13.22
CA SER A 460 25.90 -9.76 -13.59
C SER A 460 24.62 -10.57 -13.84
N GLU A 461 24.69 -11.69 -14.56
CA GLU A 461 23.52 -12.57 -14.81
C GLU A 461 22.98 -13.18 -13.52
N LEU A 462 23.85 -13.65 -12.63
CA LEU A 462 23.46 -14.25 -11.35
C LEU A 462 22.80 -13.21 -10.41
N VAL A 463 23.46 -12.07 -10.25
CA VAL A 463 23.00 -11.00 -9.36
C VAL A 463 21.72 -10.35 -9.88
N SER A 464 21.64 -10.04 -11.19
CA SER A 464 20.43 -9.44 -11.78
C SER A 464 19.21 -10.35 -11.65
N THR A 465 19.38 -11.67 -11.80
CA THR A 465 18.26 -12.62 -11.69
C THR A 465 17.76 -12.73 -10.25
N ALA A 466 18.64 -12.83 -9.26
CA ALA A 466 18.27 -12.87 -7.86
C ALA A 466 17.59 -11.55 -7.43
N TRP A 467 18.15 -10.40 -7.83
CA TRP A 467 17.55 -9.10 -7.59
C TRP A 467 16.16 -8.99 -8.21
N ALA A 468 16.00 -9.36 -9.47
CA ALA A 468 14.72 -9.33 -10.18
C ALA A 468 13.64 -10.21 -9.51
N SER A 469 14.03 -11.31 -8.88
CA SER A 469 13.14 -12.17 -8.10
C SER A 469 12.74 -11.49 -6.78
N ALA A 470 13.71 -11.08 -5.99
CA ALA A 470 13.50 -10.59 -4.62
C ALA A 470 12.93 -9.16 -4.57
N SER A 471 13.38 -8.26 -5.46
CA SER A 471 13.03 -6.85 -5.40
C SER A 471 11.60 -6.53 -5.85
N THR A 472 10.80 -7.52 -6.24
CA THR A 472 9.34 -7.35 -6.41
C THR A 472 8.60 -7.18 -5.09
N PHE A 473 9.24 -7.47 -3.96
CA PHE A 473 8.66 -7.30 -2.64
C PHE A 473 8.23 -5.85 -2.38
N ARG A 474 7.12 -5.70 -1.68
CA ARG A 474 6.59 -4.43 -1.20
C ARG A 474 6.29 -4.54 0.30
N GLY A 475 6.98 -3.75 1.10
CA GLY A 475 6.74 -3.66 2.55
C GLY A 475 5.37 -3.07 2.90
N SER A 476 4.73 -2.39 1.96
CA SER A 476 3.41 -1.77 2.11
C SER A 476 2.28 -2.80 2.28
N ASP A 477 2.27 -3.88 1.48
CA ASP A 477 1.25 -4.93 1.50
C ASP A 477 1.83 -6.35 1.66
N LEU A 478 3.14 -6.47 1.82
CA LEU A 478 3.86 -7.73 2.05
C LEU A 478 3.72 -8.72 0.89
N ARG A 479 3.56 -8.22 -0.33
CA ARG A 479 3.48 -9.00 -1.57
C ARG A 479 4.79 -8.98 -2.33
N GLY A 480 4.94 -9.93 -3.24
CA GLY A 480 6.17 -10.10 -4.03
C GLY A 480 7.27 -10.82 -3.27
N GLY A 481 8.51 -10.69 -3.74
CA GLY A 481 9.69 -11.32 -3.16
C GLY A 481 10.16 -12.57 -3.92
N ALA A 482 11.22 -13.18 -3.42
CA ALA A 482 11.88 -14.32 -4.05
C ALA A 482 11.15 -15.65 -3.84
N ASN A 483 10.37 -15.76 -2.75
CA ASN A 483 9.63 -16.97 -2.40
C ASN A 483 8.57 -17.27 -3.48
N GLY A 484 8.47 -18.54 -3.87
CA GLY A 484 7.62 -18.97 -4.97
C GLY A 484 8.31 -18.97 -6.33
N ALA A 485 9.47 -18.32 -6.47
CA ALA A 485 10.18 -18.20 -7.77
C ALA A 485 9.27 -17.77 -8.92
N ARG A 486 8.35 -16.83 -8.69
CA ARG A 486 7.37 -16.37 -9.70
C ARG A 486 8.04 -15.71 -10.91
N ILE A 487 9.31 -15.32 -10.79
CA ILE A 487 10.12 -14.83 -11.91
C ILE A 487 10.17 -15.82 -13.11
N ARG A 488 9.97 -17.12 -12.88
CA ARG A 488 9.89 -18.15 -13.93
C ARG A 488 8.50 -18.33 -14.54
N LEU A 489 7.47 -17.68 -13.96
CA LEU A 489 6.07 -17.80 -14.32
C LEU A 489 5.53 -16.54 -15.02
N ALA A 490 4.44 -16.67 -15.74
CA ALA A 490 3.73 -15.49 -16.23
C ALA A 490 3.02 -14.77 -15.07
N PRO A 491 2.96 -13.42 -15.07
CA PRO A 491 3.46 -12.52 -16.09
C PRO A 491 4.95 -12.18 -15.95
N GLN A 492 5.58 -12.40 -14.78
CA GLN A 492 6.88 -11.88 -14.38
C GLN A 492 8.02 -12.29 -15.31
N LYS A 493 7.99 -13.53 -15.85
CA LYS A 493 9.00 -14.00 -16.82
C LYS A 493 9.05 -13.19 -18.13
N GLY A 494 7.98 -12.49 -18.44
CA GLY A 494 7.82 -11.70 -19.67
C GLY A 494 8.11 -10.22 -19.51
N TRP A 495 8.36 -9.73 -18.29
CA TRP A 495 8.65 -8.32 -18.05
C TRP A 495 9.94 -7.87 -18.71
N ASP A 496 9.93 -6.76 -19.43
CA ASP A 496 11.08 -6.25 -20.17
C ASP A 496 12.30 -5.99 -19.28
N ILE A 497 12.05 -5.47 -18.07
CA ILE A 497 13.10 -5.23 -17.06
C ILE A 497 13.88 -6.50 -16.70
N ASN A 498 13.30 -7.68 -16.85
CA ASN A 498 13.93 -8.96 -16.53
C ASN A 498 14.71 -9.55 -17.71
N LYS A 499 14.76 -8.87 -18.87
CA LYS A 499 15.46 -9.36 -20.08
C LYS A 499 15.06 -10.81 -20.39
N PRO A 500 13.85 -11.09 -20.93
CA PRO A 500 13.29 -12.45 -21.01
C PRO A 500 14.21 -13.49 -21.64
N ALA A 501 14.99 -13.13 -22.66
CA ALA A 501 15.93 -14.05 -23.31
C ALA A 501 17.12 -14.42 -22.39
N GLN A 502 17.67 -13.46 -21.67
CA GLN A 502 18.73 -13.69 -20.68
C GLN A 502 18.18 -14.48 -19.50
N LEU A 503 17.03 -14.11 -18.99
CA LEU A 503 16.36 -14.80 -17.89
C LEU A 503 16.12 -16.28 -18.21
N ALA A 504 15.61 -16.59 -19.41
CA ALA A 504 15.41 -17.98 -19.85
C ALA A 504 16.72 -18.79 -19.89
N LYS A 505 17.83 -18.17 -20.34
CA LYS A 505 19.16 -18.80 -20.30
C LYS A 505 19.60 -19.11 -18.87
N VAL A 506 19.45 -18.14 -17.96
CA VAL A 506 19.86 -18.28 -16.55
C VAL A 506 19.02 -19.34 -15.86
N LEU A 507 17.68 -19.27 -15.97
CA LEU A 507 16.78 -20.23 -15.35
C LEU A 507 17.06 -21.66 -15.82
N ALA A 508 17.24 -21.89 -17.12
CA ALA A 508 17.56 -23.23 -17.63
C ALA A 508 18.83 -23.84 -17.00
N LYS A 509 19.84 -23.01 -16.68
CA LYS A 509 21.05 -23.46 -15.99
C LYS A 509 20.80 -23.74 -14.50
N LEU A 510 20.08 -22.85 -13.83
CA LEU A 510 19.78 -22.99 -12.41
C LEU A 510 18.84 -24.16 -12.14
N GLU A 511 17.82 -24.38 -12.97
CA GLU A 511 16.91 -25.55 -12.91
C GLU A 511 17.67 -26.87 -13.13
N ALA A 512 18.65 -26.90 -14.04
CA ALA A 512 19.49 -28.08 -14.22
C ALA A 512 20.33 -28.37 -12.96
N ILE A 513 20.94 -27.34 -12.35
CA ILE A 513 21.72 -27.49 -11.10
C ILE A 513 20.80 -27.96 -9.95
N GLN A 514 19.61 -27.39 -9.82
CA GLN A 514 18.60 -27.81 -8.83
C GLN A 514 18.27 -29.30 -9.01
N LYS A 515 17.94 -29.68 -10.24
CA LYS A 515 17.57 -31.06 -10.57
C LYS A 515 18.70 -32.04 -10.27
N ASP A 516 19.92 -31.75 -10.71
CA ASP A 516 21.08 -32.60 -10.50
C ASP A 516 21.39 -32.77 -9.00
N PHE A 517 21.25 -31.68 -8.21
CA PHE A 517 21.41 -31.76 -6.76
C PHE A 517 20.32 -32.64 -6.14
N ASN A 518 19.04 -32.36 -6.41
CA ASN A 518 17.92 -33.11 -5.83
C ASN A 518 17.96 -34.60 -6.21
N ASP A 519 18.27 -34.92 -7.47
CA ASP A 519 18.40 -36.31 -7.96
C ASP A 519 19.59 -37.05 -7.31
N SER A 520 20.62 -36.35 -6.87
CA SER A 520 21.82 -36.95 -6.25
C SER A 520 21.63 -37.31 -4.79
N GLN A 521 20.55 -36.84 -4.14
CA GLN A 521 20.30 -37.07 -2.73
C GLN A 521 19.82 -38.50 -2.47
N SER A 522 20.36 -39.14 -1.43
CA SER A 522 19.94 -40.49 -1.02
C SER A 522 18.74 -40.50 -0.08
N GLY A 523 18.31 -39.33 0.40
CA GLY A 523 17.20 -39.10 1.34
C GLY A 523 16.15 -38.20 0.77
N ASP A 524 15.45 -37.46 1.63
CA ASP A 524 14.40 -36.49 1.30
C ASP A 524 14.93 -35.05 1.22
N THR A 525 16.25 -34.85 1.27
CA THR A 525 16.87 -33.53 1.15
C THR A 525 16.61 -32.94 -0.24
N SER A 526 16.12 -31.72 -0.29
CA SER A 526 15.85 -31.02 -1.54
C SER A 526 16.01 -29.51 -1.40
N ILE A 527 16.25 -28.85 -2.51
CA ILE A 527 16.26 -27.39 -2.59
C ILE A 527 15.28 -26.91 -3.66
N SER A 528 14.57 -25.81 -3.38
CA SER A 528 13.66 -25.17 -4.32
C SER A 528 14.41 -24.38 -5.39
N ILE A 529 13.76 -24.09 -6.52
CA ILE A 529 14.35 -23.18 -7.52
C ILE A 529 14.39 -21.74 -6.97
N ALA A 530 13.47 -21.36 -6.10
CA ALA A 530 13.49 -20.08 -5.40
C ALA A 530 14.79 -19.91 -4.59
N ASP A 531 15.16 -20.93 -3.82
CA ASP A 531 16.40 -20.94 -3.06
C ASP A 531 17.65 -20.94 -3.96
N ILE A 532 17.65 -21.69 -5.05
CA ILE A 532 18.76 -21.72 -6.02
C ILE A 532 18.97 -20.34 -6.67
N ILE A 533 17.91 -19.62 -7.01
CA ILE A 533 17.99 -18.27 -7.59
C ILE A 533 18.64 -17.29 -6.60
N VAL A 534 18.20 -17.29 -5.35
CA VAL A 534 18.79 -16.43 -4.31
C VAL A 534 20.23 -16.81 -4.02
N LEU A 535 20.52 -18.11 -3.88
CA LEU A 535 21.87 -18.64 -3.66
C LEU A 535 22.83 -18.26 -4.80
N ALA A 536 22.34 -18.24 -6.04
CA ALA A 536 23.10 -17.83 -7.20
C ALA A 536 23.53 -16.35 -7.12
N GLY A 537 22.61 -15.47 -6.71
CA GLY A 537 22.95 -14.08 -6.43
C GLY A 537 23.99 -13.93 -5.30
N CYS A 538 23.80 -14.65 -4.19
CA CYS A 538 24.76 -14.66 -3.08
C CYS A 538 26.16 -15.11 -3.53
N ALA A 539 26.26 -16.19 -4.33
CA ALA A 539 27.53 -16.67 -4.87
C ALA A 539 28.18 -15.64 -5.80
N GLY A 540 27.38 -14.93 -6.63
CA GLY A 540 27.86 -13.85 -7.48
C GLY A 540 28.45 -12.69 -6.68
N VAL A 541 27.76 -12.25 -5.62
CA VAL A 541 28.21 -11.19 -4.72
C VAL A 541 29.51 -11.59 -4.00
N GLU A 542 29.60 -12.81 -3.47
CA GLU A 542 30.81 -13.32 -2.84
C GLU A 542 32.01 -13.32 -3.80
N GLN A 543 31.80 -13.76 -5.03
CA GLN A 543 32.87 -13.79 -6.04
C GLN A 543 33.31 -12.37 -6.41
N ALA A 544 32.37 -11.41 -6.54
CA ALA A 544 32.68 -10.02 -6.82
C ALA A 544 33.44 -9.33 -5.66
N ALA A 545 33.08 -9.62 -4.42
CA ALA A 545 33.81 -9.15 -3.24
C ALA A 545 35.23 -9.73 -3.19
N LYS A 546 35.39 -11.02 -3.50
CA LYS A 546 36.70 -11.67 -3.62
C LYS A 546 37.55 -11.04 -4.70
N ASN A 547 36.99 -10.66 -5.86
CA ASN A 547 37.68 -9.95 -6.93
C ASN A 547 38.18 -8.57 -6.45
N ALA A 548 37.47 -7.92 -5.50
CA ALA A 548 37.89 -6.69 -4.84
C ALA A 548 38.93 -6.90 -3.71
N GLY A 549 39.34 -8.14 -3.44
CA GLY A 549 40.27 -8.50 -2.38
C GLY A 549 39.59 -8.65 -0.99
N VAL A 550 38.28 -8.62 -0.90
CA VAL A 550 37.52 -8.80 0.35
C VAL A 550 36.93 -10.20 0.40
N VAL A 551 37.27 -10.96 1.45
CA VAL A 551 36.70 -12.28 1.69
C VAL A 551 35.53 -12.16 2.65
N ILE A 552 34.32 -12.36 2.15
CA ILE A 552 33.08 -12.28 2.92
C ILE A 552 32.18 -13.47 2.58
N ASN A 553 31.43 -13.96 3.56
CA ASN A 553 30.33 -14.88 3.32
C ASN A 553 29.01 -14.11 3.25
N VAL A 554 28.24 -14.26 2.20
CA VAL A 554 26.90 -13.70 2.08
C VAL A 554 25.92 -14.66 2.78
N PRO A 555 25.20 -14.22 3.81
CA PRO A 555 24.22 -15.04 4.49
C PRO A 555 23.16 -15.57 3.52
N PHE A 556 22.78 -16.83 3.73
CA PHE A 556 21.72 -17.48 2.97
C PHE A 556 21.00 -18.49 3.85
N THR A 557 19.67 -18.40 3.88
CA THR A 557 18.82 -19.35 4.61
C THR A 557 17.89 -20.05 3.61
N ALA A 558 18.03 -21.38 3.52
CA ALA A 558 17.14 -22.22 2.71
C ALA A 558 15.72 -22.30 3.29
N GLY A 559 14.75 -22.75 2.51
CA GLY A 559 13.39 -23.00 2.96
C GLY A 559 12.30 -22.25 2.20
N ARG A 560 12.64 -21.59 1.08
CA ARG A 560 11.64 -21.04 0.15
C ARG A 560 10.94 -22.17 -0.59
N GLY A 561 9.64 -22.00 -0.88
CA GLY A 561 8.86 -22.89 -1.74
C GLY A 561 8.82 -22.40 -3.18
N ASP A 562 8.27 -23.25 -4.07
CA ASP A 562 8.08 -22.94 -5.48
C ASP A 562 6.59 -22.86 -5.79
N ALA A 563 6.13 -21.73 -6.32
CA ALA A 563 4.75 -21.56 -6.78
C ALA A 563 4.53 -22.23 -8.15
N THR A 564 3.28 -22.59 -8.42
CA THR A 564 2.84 -23.01 -9.75
C THR A 564 2.16 -21.85 -10.51
N GLN A 565 1.89 -22.05 -11.80
CA GLN A 565 1.16 -21.05 -12.59
C GLN A 565 -0.28 -20.89 -12.09
N GLU A 566 -0.90 -21.97 -11.62
CA GLU A 566 -2.25 -21.99 -11.07
C GLU A 566 -2.34 -21.27 -9.72
N GLN A 567 -1.24 -21.20 -8.98
CA GLN A 567 -1.10 -20.45 -7.73
C GLN A 567 -0.70 -18.96 -7.95
N THR A 568 -0.67 -18.54 -9.21
CA THR A 568 -0.24 -17.18 -9.58
C THR A 568 -1.41 -16.43 -10.21
N ASP A 569 -1.97 -15.48 -9.50
CA ASP A 569 -2.96 -14.55 -10.01
C ASP A 569 -2.28 -13.57 -10.99
N ILE A 570 -2.44 -13.85 -12.30
CA ILE A 570 -1.72 -13.13 -13.36
C ILE A 570 -2.04 -11.62 -13.32
N GLU A 571 -3.30 -11.26 -13.14
CA GLU A 571 -3.73 -9.85 -13.14
C GLU A 571 -3.19 -9.11 -11.92
N SER A 572 -3.30 -9.71 -10.75
CA SER A 572 -2.84 -9.13 -9.50
C SER A 572 -1.30 -9.07 -9.41
N VAL A 573 -0.60 -10.12 -9.89
CA VAL A 573 0.87 -10.15 -9.92
C VAL A 573 1.44 -9.19 -10.98
N ALA A 574 0.70 -8.88 -12.05
CA ALA A 574 1.12 -7.87 -13.03
C ALA A 574 1.31 -6.48 -12.40
N MET A 575 0.56 -6.17 -11.33
CA MET A 575 0.72 -4.91 -10.58
C MET A 575 2.07 -4.79 -9.83
N LEU A 576 2.82 -5.89 -9.70
CA LEU A 576 4.16 -5.89 -9.11
C LEU A 576 5.26 -5.53 -10.12
N GLU A 577 4.93 -5.36 -11.41
CA GLU A 577 5.91 -4.97 -12.43
C GLU A 577 6.51 -3.61 -12.09
N PRO A 578 7.83 -3.51 -11.92
CA PRO A 578 8.47 -2.23 -11.65
C PRO A 578 8.30 -1.27 -12.82
N GLN A 579 7.61 -0.17 -12.62
CA GLN A 579 7.53 0.92 -13.60
C GLN A 579 8.82 1.73 -13.64
N ALA A 580 9.52 1.77 -12.51
CA ALA A 580 10.85 2.30 -12.35
C ALA A 580 11.64 1.45 -11.36
N ASP A 581 12.94 1.28 -11.62
CA ASP A 581 13.88 0.64 -10.70
C ASP A 581 15.24 1.31 -10.79
N GLY A 582 15.48 2.30 -9.95
CA GLY A 582 16.74 3.04 -9.93
C GLY A 582 17.96 2.17 -9.57
N PHE A 583 17.76 1.03 -8.91
CA PHE A 583 18.86 0.06 -8.65
C PHE A 583 19.38 -0.60 -9.93
N ARG A 584 18.53 -0.73 -10.96
CA ARG A 584 18.89 -1.27 -12.28
C ARG A 584 18.87 -0.23 -13.40
N ASN A 585 18.83 1.06 -13.06
CA ASN A 585 18.74 2.18 -14.04
C ASN A 585 17.57 2.01 -15.04
N TYR A 586 16.41 1.54 -14.54
CA TYR A 586 15.25 1.28 -15.37
C TYR A 586 14.16 2.32 -15.14
N LEU A 587 13.62 2.84 -16.24
CA LEU A 587 12.47 3.72 -16.28
C LEU A 587 11.64 3.34 -17.51
N GLN A 588 10.44 2.81 -17.30
CA GLN A 588 9.59 2.30 -18.38
C GLN A 588 9.02 3.45 -19.24
N THR A 589 8.56 4.52 -18.59
CA THR A 589 8.02 5.71 -19.24
C THR A 589 8.45 6.95 -18.47
N LYS A 590 8.18 8.14 -19.02
CA LYS A 590 8.33 9.38 -18.25
C LYS A 590 7.15 9.53 -17.29
N PHE A 591 7.46 9.75 -16.02
CA PHE A 591 6.50 10.03 -14.96
C PHE A 591 6.53 11.51 -14.59
N THR A 592 5.52 11.98 -13.86
CA THR A 592 5.54 13.32 -13.24
C THR A 592 6.66 13.40 -12.18
N SER A 593 6.86 12.31 -11.41
CA SER A 593 7.98 12.20 -10.47
C SER A 593 9.30 11.93 -11.19
N SER A 594 10.39 12.48 -10.66
CA SER A 594 11.74 12.32 -11.21
C SER A 594 12.30 10.92 -10.93
N ALA A 595 13.33 10.51 -11.69
CA ALA A 595 13.98 9.19 -11.52
C ALA A 595 14.56 8.99 -10.12
N GLU A 596 15.11 10.04 -9.50
CA GLU A 596 15.61 10.00 -8.12
C GLU A 596 14.50 9.91 -7.07
N GLU A 597 13.32 10.52 -7.29
CA GLU A 597 12.16 10.34 -6.43
C GLU A 597 11.62 8.90 -6.52
N LEU A 598 11.52 8.36 -7.72
CA LEU A 598 11.10 6.96 -7.94
C LEU A 598 12.11 5.95 -7.36
N LEU A 599 13.42 6.28 -7.31
CA LEU A 599 14.41 5.48 -6.60
C LEU A 599 14.13 5.47 -5.09
N VAL A 600 13.83 6.62 -4.51
CA VAL A 600 13.47 6.71 -3.07
C VAL A 600 12.18 5.96 -2.77
N ASP A 601 11.18 6.09 -3.63
CA ASP A 601 9.91 5.33 -3.54
C ASP A 601 10.17 3.82 -3.53
N ARG A 602 10.98 3.33 -4.47
CA ARG A 602 11.34 1.91 -4.55
C ARG A 602 12.12 1.45 -3.33
N ALA A 603 13.05 2.26 -2.82
CA ALA A 603 13.80 1.95 -1.60
C ALA A 603 12.88 1.84 -0.39
N GLN A 604 11.89 2.73 -0.26
CA GLN A 604 10.91 2.69 0.83
C GLN A 604 10.03 1.43 0.75
N LEU A 605 9.56 1.04 -0.45
CA LEU A 605 8.82 -0.21 -0.64
C LEU A 605 9.65 -1.46 -0.26
N LEU A 606 10.96 -1.41 -0.46
CA LEU A 606 11.91 -2.44 -0.01
C LEU A 606 12.35 -2.25 1.46
N THR A 607 11.71 -1.36 2.20
CA THR A 607 12.03 -1.05 3.61
C THR A 607 13.48 -0.63 3.86
N LEU A 608 14.15 -0.09 2.84
CA LEU A 608 15.56 0.30 2.91
C LEU A 608 15.72 1.69 3.56
N THR A 609 16.77 1.83 4.33
CA THR A 609 17.26 3.12 4.81
C THR A 609 18.07 3.84 3.73
N ALA A 610 18.35 5.13 3.92
CA ALA A 610 19.17 5.89 2.98
C ALA A 610 20.61 5.31 2.80
N PRO A 611 21.32 4.87 3.85
CA PRO A 611 22.59 4.15 3.68
C PRO A 611 22.44 2.83 2.90
N GLU A 612 21.44 1.99 3.21
CA GLU A 612 21.19 0.72 2.48
C GLU A 612 20.88 0.97 1.00
N MET A 613 20.05 1.96 0.68
CA MET A 613 19.79 2.39 -0.70
C MET A 613 21.10 2.82 -1.39
N THR A 614 21.92 3.60 -0.71
CA THR A 614 23.18 4.12 -1.26
C THR A 614 24.16 3.02 -1.62
N VAL A 615 24.42 2.08 -0.71
CA VAL A 615 25.36 0.97 -0.99
C VAL A 615 24.82 0.03 -2.06
N LEU A 616 23.51 -0.23 -2.08
CA LEU A 616 22.90 -1.07 -3.11
C LEU A 616 23.01 -0.43 -4.50
N VAL A 617 22.71 0.84 -4.67
CA VAL A 617 22.87 1.51 -5.97
C VAL A 617 24.33 1.46 -6.42
N GLY A 618 25.29 1.85 -5.57
CA GLY A 618 26.71 1.80 -5.90
C GLY A 618 27.16 0.42 -6.28
N GLY A 619 26.84 -0.61 -5.48
CA GLY A 619 27.24 -1.99 -5.75
C GLY A 619 26.58 -2.58 -7.00
N MET A 620 25.30 -2.32 -7.23
CA MET A 620 24.61 -2.79 -8.43
C MET A 620 25.21 -2.22 -9.72
N ARG A 621 25.68 -0.97 -9.70
CA ARG A 621 26.46 -0.38 -10.82
C ARG A 621 27.78 -1.09 -11.03
N MET A 622 28.52 -1.38 -9.96
CA MET A 622 29.80 -2.11 -10.02
C MET A 622 29.64 -3.53 -10.59
N LEU A 623 28.47 -4.14 -10.37
CA LEU A 623 28.14 -5.50 -10.83
C LEU A 623 27.48 -5.52 -12.23
N GLY A 624 27.34 -4.37 -12.91
CA GLY A 624 26.81 -4.26 -14.27
C GLY A 624 25.37 -4.75 -14.41
N THR A 625 24.49 -4.41 -13.46
CA THR A 625 23.12 -4.94 -13.39
C THR A 625 22.07 -4.07 -14.09
N ASN A 626 22.47 -3.05 -14.85
CA ASN A 626 21.53 -2.18 -15.58
C ASN A 626 20.58 -2.99 -16.47
N ALA A 627 19.29 -2.65 -16.43
CA ALA A 627 18.24 -3.41 -17.10
C ALA A 627 18.41 -3.47 -18.63
N ASP A 628 18.96 -2.42 -19.25
CA ASP A 628 19.24 -2.36 -20.68
C ASP A 628 20.65 -2.89 -21.05
N GLY A 629 21.46 -3.22 -20.04
CA GLY A 629 22.86 -3.65 -20.24
C GLY A 629 23.81 -2.50 -20.58
N SER A 630 23.37 -1.24 -20.39
CA SER A 630 24.22 -0.05 -20.60
C SER A 630 25.26 0.12 -19.49
N ASP A 631 26.28 0.96 -19.78
CA ASP A 631 27.28 1.37 -18.81
C ASP A 631 26.89 2.68 -18.08
N LEU A 632 25.62 3.05 -18.09
CA LEU A 632 25.13 4.24 -17.38
C LEU A 632 25.33 4.10 -15.87
N GLY A 633 26.03 5.04 -15.26
CA GLY A 633 26.36 5.00 -13.84
C GLY A 633 27.41 3.96 -13.43
N VAL A 634 27.96 3.19 -14.39
CA VAL A 634 29.08 2.26 -14.16
C VAL A 634 30.37 3.08 -14.11
N LEU A 635 30.67 3.61 -12.93
CA LEU A 635 31.78 4.56 -12.72
C LEU A 635 33.06 3.81 -12.32
N THR A 636 33.42 2.78 -13.08
CA THR A 636 34.63 1.98 -12.82
C THR A 636 35.17 1.36 -14.10
N ASP A 637 36.50 1.11 -14.15
CA ASP A 637 37.16 0.28 -15.16
C ASP A 637 37.31 -1.19 -14.69
N LYS A 638 36.84 -1.53 -13.47
CA LYS A 638 36.93 -2.86 -12.83
C LYS A 638 35.56 -3.52 -12.81
N THR A 639 35.14 -4.09 -13.92
CA THR A 639 33.89 -4.85 -13.99
C THR A 639 33.95 -6.13 -13.13
N ASP A 640 32.77 -6.64 -12.73
CA ASP A 640 32.62 -7.83 -11.88
C ASP A 640 33.36 -7.76 -10.53
N THR A 641 33.58 -6.54 -10.02
CA THR A 641 34.37 -6.29 -8.82
C THR A 641 33.54 -5.41 -7.87
N LEU A 642 33.18 -5.93 -6.70
CA LEU A 642 32.41 -5.18 -5.70
C LEU A 642 33.37 -4.31 -4.88
N CYS A 643 33.63 -3.09 -5.37
CA CYS A 643 34.49 -2.11 -4.71
C CYS A 643 33.80 -0.73 -4.68
N ASN A 644 34.38 0.21 -3.94
CA ASN A 644 33.80 1.54 -3.70
C ASN A 644 34.11 2.58 -4.80
N ASP A 645 34.55 2.16 -5.98
CA ASP A 645 34.92 3.06 -7.11
C ASP A 645 33.74 3.94 -7.54
N PHE A 646 32.49 3.50 -7.43
CA PHE A 646 31.30 4.31 -7.72
C PHE A 646 31.32 5.62 -6.89
N PHE A 647 31.54 5.51 -5.59
CA PHE A 647 31.53 6.67 -4.68
C PHE A 647 32.77 7.55 -4.89
N ILE A 648 33.92 6.97 -5.12
CA ILE A 648 35.15 7.71 -5.42
C ILE A 648 34.98 8.55 -6.69
N ASN A 649 34.40 7.96 -7.75
CA ASN A 649 34.29 8.60 -9.05
C ASN A 649 33.09 9.56 -9.17
N ILE A 650 31.98 9.33 -8.48
CA ILE A 650 30.85 10.28 -8.47
C ILE A 650 31.20 11.57 -7.72
N LEU A 651 32.10 11.49 -6.75
CA LEU A 651 32.55 12.63 -5.94
C LEU A 651 33.81 13.32 -6.52
N ASP A 652 34.42 12.75 -7.58
CA ASP A 652 35.65 13.30 -8.17
C ASP A 652 35.39 14.62 -8.89
N MET A 653 35.90 15.70 -8.33
CA MET A 653 35.83 17.06 -8.92
C MET A 653 36.69 17.23 -10.17
N GLY A 654 37.51 16.25 -10.52
CA GLY A 654 38.18 16.16 -11.84
C GLY A 654 37.22 15.87 -12.99
N THR A 655 36.01 15.41 -12.69
CA THR A 655 34.92 15.19 -13.66
C THR A 655 33.97 16.39 -13.73
N ASP A 656 33.66 16.84 -14.95
CA ASP A 656 32.66 17.86 -15.24
C ASP A 656 31.41 17.21 -15.86
N TRP A 657 30.29 17.32 -15.18
CA TRP A 657 29.04 16.69 -15.61
C TRP A 657 28.16 17.66 -16.37
N LYS A 658 27.61 17.21 -17.51
CA LYS A 658 26.67 17.99 -18.33
C LYS A 658 25.48 17.13 -18.75
N SER A 659 24.28 17.70 -18.65
CA SER A 659 23.08 17.11 -19.22
C SER A 659 23.23 16.96 -20.73
N GLN A 660 22.75 15.86 -21.29
CA GLN A 660 22.64 15.68 -22.73
C GLN A 660 21.47 16.53 -23.25
N ALA A 661 21.69 17.22 -24.37
CA ALA A 661 20.76 18.25 -24.85
C ALA A 661 19.33 17.72 -25.16
N ASP A 662 19.21 16.45 -25.52
CA ASP A 662 17.96 15.83 -25.94
C ASP A 662 17.27 15.01 -24.83
N ASP A 663 17.97 14.77 -23.72
CA ASP A 663 17.43 14.02 -22.58
C ASP A 663 17.95 14.60 -21.25
N ALA A 664 17.01 15.18 -20.48
CA ALA A 664 17.33 15.78 -19.18
C ALA A 664 17.71 14.76 -18.08
N ASP A 665 17.48 13.46 -18.32
CA ASP A 665 17.76 12.38 -17.38
C ASP A 665 19.12 11.72 -17.61
N LEU A 666 19.80 12.04 -18.74
CA LEU A 666 21.14 11.52 -19.10
C LEU A 666 22.23 12.59 -19.00
N TYR A 667 23.37 12.18 -18.50
CA TYR A 667 24.52 13.05 -18.26
C TYR A 667 25.81 12.44 -18.81
N THR A 668 26.68 13.34 -19.31
CA THR A 668 28.03 12.99 -19.74
C THR A 668 29.03 13.61 -18.79
N GLY A 669 29.90 12.79 -18.21
CA GLY A 669 31.04 13.19 -17.38
C GLY A 669 32.31 13.29 -18.22
N THR A 670 32.95 14.48 -18.23
CA THR A 670 34.19 14.71 -18.97
C THR A 670 35.32 15.05 -18.00
N ILE A 671 36.54 14.62 -18.34
CA ILE A 671 37.72 15.00 -17.60
C ILE A 671 37.92 16.51 -17.74
N ARG A 672 37.84 17.25 -16.67
CA ARG A 672 37.89 18.72 -16.67
C ARG A 672 39.15 19.27 -17.29
N ALA A 673 40.29 18.59 -17.13
CA ALA A 673 41.59 19.02 -17.65
C ALA A 673 41.72 18.86 -19.17
N THR A 674 41.03 17.88 -19.77
CA THR A 674 41.23 17.51 -21.21
C THR A 674 39.95 17.67 -22.03
N GLY A 675 38.80 17.75 -21.42
CA GLY A 675 37.49 17.73 -22.09
C GLY A 675 37.11 16.34 -22.66
N THR A 676 37.88 15.30 -22.37
CA THR A 676 37.62 13.96 -22.88
C THR A 676 36.48 13.33 -22.04
N GLN A 677 35.51 12.71 -22.72
CA GLN A 677 34.46 11.95 -22.02
C GLN A 677 35.07 10.77 -21.26
N LYS A 678 34.68 10.59 -20.03
CA LYS A 678 35.08 9.50 -19.16
C LYS A 678 33.91 8.63 -18.72
N TRP A 679 32.82 9.25 -18.31
CA TRP A 679 31.66 8.57 -17.73
C TRP A 679 30.36 9.00 -18.40
N THR A 680 29.33 8.18 -18.22
CA THR A 680 27.91 8.54 -18.44
C THR A 680 27.10 8.15 -17.22
N GLY A 681 26.01 8.83 -16.95
CA GLY A 681 25.16 8.53 -15.79
C GLY A 681 23.76 9.11 -15.94
N THR A 682 22.89 8.72 -15.03
CA THR A 682 21.51 9.18 -14.95
C THR A 682 21.31 10.13 -13.77
N ARG A 683 20.12 10.72 -13.64
CA ARG A 683 19.74 11.48 -12.45
C ARG A 683 19.81 10.62 -11.18
N ALA A 684 19.38 9.34 -11.27
CA ALA A 684 19.44 8.39 -10.17
C ALA A 684 20.89 8.07 -9.71
N ASP A 685 21.89 8.29 -10.56
CA ASP A 685 23.30 8.17 -10.18
C ASP A 685 23.84 9.49 -9.59
N LEU A 686 23.61 10.61 -10.30
CA LEU A 686 24.18 11.89 -9.93
C LEU A 686 23.60 12.46 -8.63
N VAL A 687 22.42 12.01 -8.20
CA VAL A 687 21.82 12.45 -6.93
C VAL A 687 22.71 12.14 -5.72
N PHE A 688 23.52 11.08 -5.79
CA PHE A 688 24.46 10.72 -4.71
C PHE A 688 25.65 11.68 -4.58
N GLY A 689 25.95 12.44 -5.64
CA GLY A 689 26.94 13.53 -5.58
C GLY A 689 26.33 14.91 -5.37
N SER A 690 25.03 15.09 -5.68
CA SER A 690 24.39 16.42 -5.69
C SER A 690 23.50 16.68 -4.47
N ASN A 691 22.71 15.73 -3.99
CA ASN A 691 21.90 15.87 -2.78
C ASN A 691 22.80 15.85 -1.53
N SER A 692 22.69 16.85 -0.66
CA SER A 692 23.62 17.02 0.47
C SER A 692 23.60 15.85 1.46
N LEU A 693 22.45 15.23 1.69
CA LEU A 693 22.32 14.10 2.60
C LEU A 693 22.89 12.82 1.98
N LEU A 694 22.53 12.51 0.73
CA LEU A 694 23.04 11.34 0.03
C LEU A 694 24.54 11.48 -0.24
N ARG A 695 25.02 12.69 -0.55
CA ARG A 695 26.45 12.95 -0.71
C ARG A 695 27.22 12.70 0.60
N ALA A 696 26.70 13.14 1.74
CA ALA A 696 27.35 12.88 3.03
C ALA A 696 27.50 11.39 3.31
N ILE A 697 26.51 10.56 2.91
CA ILE A 697 26.60 9.11 3.00
C ILE A 697 27.63 8.57 1.98
N ALA A 698 27.58 9.05 0.73
CA ALA A 698 28.51 8.65 -0.32
C ALA A 698 29.97 8.99 0.03
N GLU A 699 30.23 10.10 0.74
CA GLU A 699 31.56 10.49 1.23
C GLU A 699 32.14 9.48 2.24
N VAL A 700 31.30 8.83 3.04
CA VAL A 700 31.73 7.74 3.94
C VAL A 700 32.30 6.58 3.13
N TYR A 701 31.56 6.13 2.11
CA TYR A 701 31.98 5.00 1.28
C TYR A 701 33.07 5.35 0.25
N GLY A 702 33.20 6.63 -0.12
CA GLY A 702 34.24 7.13 -1.02
C GLY A 702 35.61 7.31 -0.35
N ALA A 703 35.74 7.15 0.97
CA ALA A 703 37.00 7.26 1.69
C ALA A 703 37.97 6.13 1.29
N SER A 704 39.27 6.41 1.35
CA SER A 704 40.33 5.48 0.86
C SER A 704 40.40 4.16 1.63
N ASP A 705 39.90 4.12 2.86
CA ASP A 705 39.88 2.97 3.76
C ASP A 705 38.48 2.32 3.86
N ALA A 706 37.50 2.76 3.07
CA ALA A 706 36.12 2.37 3.21
C ALA A 706 35.70 1.14 2.37
N ASN A 707 36.62 0.52 1.60
CA ASN A 707 36.23 -0.58 0.71
C ASN A 707 35.63 -1.77 1.46
N GLU A 708 36.22 -2.20 2.59
CA GLU A 708 35.67 -3.30 3.39
C GLU A 708 34.36 -2.94 4.04
N LEU A 709 34.22 -1.70 4.54
CA LEU A 709 32.96 -1.20 5.09
C LEU A 709 31.84 -1.23 4.03
N PHE A 710 32.13 -0.71 2.85
CA PHE A 710 31.18 -0.72 1.72
C PHE A 710 30.72 -2.14 1.37
N VAL A 711 31.67 -3.09 1.22
CA VAL A 711 31.33 -4.47 0.90
C VAL A 711 30.47 -5.11 2.00
N SER A 712 30.80 -4.87 3.26
CA SER A 712 30.04 -5.37 4.40
C SER A 712 28.61 -4.83 4.42
N ASP A 713 28.44 -3.52 4.26
CA ASP A 713 27.14 -2.88 4.27
C ASP A 713 26.29 -3.23 3.05
N PHE A 714 26.94 -3.39 1.87
CA PHE A 714 26.27 -3.93 0.69
C PHE A 714 25.72 -5.34 0.94
N VAL A 715 26.53 -6.23 1.52
CA VAL A 715 26.12 -7.61 1.83
C VAL A 715 24.96 -7.62 2.82
N ASN A 716 24.98 -6.76 3.83
CA ASN A 716 23.89 -6.65 4.80
C ASN A 716 22.59 -6.19 4.12
N ALA A 717 22.66 -5.15 3.30
CA ALA A 717 21.50 -4.62 2.57
C ALA A 717 20.99 -5.62 1.50
N TRP A 718 21.90 -6.32 0.81
CA TRP A 718 21.56 -7.40 -0.12
C TRP A 718 20.81 -8.53 0.59
N THR A 719 21.35 -9.03 1.70
CA THR A 719 20.72 -10.11 2.48
C THR A 719 19.34 -9.71 2.95
N LYS A 720 19.17 -8.47 3.44
CA LYS A 720 17.86 -7.93 3.81
C LYS A 720 16.86 -8.03 2.66
N VAL A 721 17.21 -7.57 1.45
CA VAL A 721 16.31 -7.64 0.28
C VAL A 721 15.98 -9.08 -0.09
N MET A 722 16.95 -9.99 -0.04
CA MET A 722 16.75 -11.42 -0.35
C MET A 722 15.83 -12.12 0.65
N GLU A 723 15.65 -11.60 1.87
CA GLU A 723 14.90 -12.22 2.96
C GLU A 723 13.62 -11.49 3.36
N LEU A 724 13.25 -10.38 2.68
CA LEU A 724 12.07 -9.56 3.04
C LEU A 724 10.75 -10.36 3.09
N ASP A 725 10.61 -11.40 2.29
CA ASP A 725 9.43 -12.26 2.21
C ASP A 725 9.53 -13.56 3.05
N ARG A 726 10.58 -13.67 3.89
CA ARG A 726 10.83 -14.83 4.76
C ARG A 726 10.17 -14.63 6.13
N PHE A 727 8.84 -14.65 6.14
CA PHE A 727 8.04 -14.52 7.37
C PHE A 727 8.17 -15.71 8.34
N ASP A 728 8.85 -16.75 7.93
CA ASP A 728 9.18 -17.92 8.72
C ASP A 728 10.47 -17.77 9.55
N LEU A 729 11.26 -16.73 9.29
CA LEU A 729 12.50 -16.41 10.01
C LEU A 729 12.30 -15.35 11.11
N ALA A 730 11.12 -14.75 11.22
CA ALA A 730 10.78 -13.67 12.15
C ALA A 730 10.34 -14.21 13.53
#